data_55510cc6d7e1fa21951c35bfe3ae24af
#
_entry.id   55510cc6d7e1fa21951c35bfe3ae24af
#
_cell.length_a   1.000
_cell.length_b   1.000
_cell.length_c   1.000
_cell.angle_alpha   90.00
_cell.angle_beta   90.00
_cell.angle_gamma   90.00
#
_symmetry.space_group_name_H-M   'P 1'
#
loop_
_entity.id
_entity.type
_entity.pdbx_description
1 polymer ?
#
loop_
_entity_poly.entity_id
_entity_poly.type
_entity_poly.pdbx_seq_one_letter_code
_entity_poly.pdbx_strand_id
1 'polypeptide(L)'
;MNAMEAGMIDRRQFMASGSAAALALAAEPVLAKGKSMGGDARLNAVTNVVGQSLEDGARVARLKKAVDEATYGGCIERAVLWSEYYMDEANDGKSTAVQIAEATRHVLANKTVKIYPDELIVGNFTAKRVAGICYPELGGLGIMIGVDKLPTRKVNPLEISEDEQAKLQSYIPFWMDKNMVYLAFDGQEEQMRFVKEQIEALQYQLYEAGGIAHLAPGYEKVIKLGAEGIIAEVEAFEAQTNDPSKLDFYQSVKISMNALAEFGDRYATEARRLAEAEADPQRKLDLERIAEVCARVPRYGATSFYEAVQSMTLTHIAIFQETIGETTCPGRVDQFLNSYYEEDLAAGRISRQEAKDILGAFCVKLCETIPMYSDELTSMLGGLTSWEVVTIGGQDSEGNDATNELSFILLELADELRMRQPNFHVRLHENTPKAFYDEVIRVNFGPGSAPAMYNDETIIESMMNVGYSLEDARDYVAIGCVEPTAPGKTLGSTDAGMYNMALALEMALNEGCQFGSDRQIGVKTPPVSSMKSMDDVLDAYKVQVKHQLGKLHADLQKCEQFHARYHPTPLTSATLEGCLEQGVCSTQGGAKYNFSGIQGTGMAVVADSLGAIESAVFEGKWLTLEELVAHLKDNLSDEVVRTRLKGIDKFGNDIPKADAWMKWVGDHYSDSIHALGKNTRGGQYLAGVYSNTSHTHFGGLINATPNGRRAGETFASGFAPENGADKRGSTALINSMNRIDFKKFANGINFNIKLDASSYDCDDGKSALGSMYKVYFKRHGMQVQANMLDPKILIEARDNPELHPNLLIRVSGYSAYFNDLSPEMQDEVISRSSNKCWMR
;
A
#
# COMPACT_ATOMS: atom_id res chain seq x y z
N MET A 1 -37.86 21.76 26.18
CA MET A 1 -38.25 20.34 26.07
C MET A 1 -39.06 20.22 24.77
N ASN A 2 -38.64 19.44 23.85
CA ASN A 2 -39.09 19.12 22.48
C ASN A 2 -38.23 19.71 21.36
N ALA A 3 -36.97 19.26 21.28
CA ALA A 3 -36.13 19.33 20.07
C ALA A 3 -35.00 18.28 20.09
N MET A 4 -35.03 17.30 20.98
CA MET A 4 -33.97 16.30 21.16
C MET A 4 -34.37 14.85 20.80
N GLU A 5 -35.58 14.61 20.28
CA GLU A 5 -36.02 13.23 19.98
C GLU A 5 -36.09 12.82 18.52
N ALA A 6 -35.64 13.66 17.59
CA ALA A 6 -35.76 13.38 16.14
C ALA A 6 -34.41 13.09 15.43
N GLY A 7 -33.36 12.70 16.11
CA GLY A 7 -32.03 12.51 15.48
C GLY A 7 -31.22 11.31 15.94
N MET A 8 -31.70 10.48 16.84
CA MET A 8 -30.97 9.27 17.22
C MET A 8 -31.38 8.10 16.31
N ILE A 9 -30.48 7.74 15.41
CA ILE A 9 -30.51 6.43 14.77
C ILE A 9 -30.43 5.39 15.89
N ASP A 10 -31.48 4.57 16.02
CA ASP A 10 -31.48 3.46 16.98
C ASP A 10 -30.23 2.59 16.68
N ARG A 11 -29.40 2.38 17.72
CA ARG A 11 -28.22 1.50 17.67
C ARG A 11 -28.50 0.14 17.04
N ARG A 12 -29.75 -0.33 17.17
CA ARG A 12 -30.25 -1.57 16.54
C ARG A 12 -30.49 -1.43 15.04
N GLN A 13 -30.88 -0.26 14.55
CA GLN A 13 -31.08 -0.02 13.11
C GLN A 13 -29.75 0.16 12.40
N PHE A 14 -28.77 0.80 13.03
CA PHE A 14 -27.41 0.89 12.49
C PHE A 14 -26.70 -0.47 12.48
N MET A 15 -26.90 -1.27 13.55
CA MET A 15 -26.37 -2.64 13.65
C MET A 15 -27.10 -3.62 12.71
N ALA A 16 -28.40 -3.45 12.47
CA ALA A 16 -29.17 -4.30 11.60
C ALA A 16 -28.87 -4.07 10.09
N SER A 17 -28.44 -2.87 9.71
CA SER A 17 -28.04 -2.61 8.31
C SER A 17 -26.63 -3.13 7.97
N GLY A 18 -25.76 -3.34 8.99
CA GLY A 18 -24.45 -3.94 8.80
C GLY A 18 -24.40 -5.48 8.86
N SER A 19 -25.44 -6.12 9.41
CA SER A 19 -25.44 -7.58 9.65
C SER A 19 -26.30 -8.41 8.69
N ALA A 20 -26.93 -7.81 7.69
CA ALA A 20 -27.86 -8.52 6.81
C ALA A 20 -27.28 -9.03 5.48
N ALA A 21 -25.98 -8.95 5.26
CA ALA A 21 -25.34 -9.40 4.02
C ALA A 21 -24.42 -10.63 4.18
N ALA A 22 -24.43 -11.31 5.33
CA ALA A 22 -23.74 -12.58 5.50
C ALA A 22 -24.70 -13.75 5.30
N LEU A 23 -24.97 -14.12 4.06
CA LEU A 23 -25.59 -15.41 3.72
C LEU A 23 -24.51 -16.50 3.81
N ALA A 24 -24.55 -17.25 4.92
CA ALA A 24 -23.77 -18.46 5.11
C ALA A 24 -24.17 -19.53 4.11
N LEU A 25 -23.29 -19.89 3.20
CA LEU A 25 -23.34 -21.16 2.48
C LEU A 25 -22.47 -22.16 3.25
N ALA A 26 -23.13 -23.02 4.02
CA ALA A 26 -22.50 -24.17 4.66
C ALA A 26 -22.15 -25.21 3.59
N ALA A 27 -20.88 -25.52 3.41
CA ALA A 27 -20.41 -26.71 2.75
C ALA A 27 -19.85 -27.67 3.83
N GLU A 28 -20.42 -28.83 3.93
CA GLU A 28 -19.93 -29.90 4.84
C GLU A 28 -18.57 -30.46 4.36
N PRO A 29 -17.65 -30.82 5.28
CA PRO A 29 -16.38 -31.38 4.91
C PRO A 29 -16.48 -32.91 4.70
N VAL A 30 -16.05 -33.37 3.54
CA VAL A 30 -15.79 -34.79 3.28
C VAL A 30 -14.41 -35.14 3.81
N LEU A 31 -14.36 -35.89 4.88
CA LEU A 31 -13.14 -36.45 5.46
C LEU A 31 -12.63 -37.62 4.60
N ALA A 32 -11.47 -37.46 3.98
CA ALA A 32 -10.70 -38.57 3.43
C ALA A 32 -9.40 -38.75 4.24
N LYS A 33 -9.30 -39.83 4.99
CA LYS A 33 -8.08 -40.29 5.67
C LYS A 33 -7.10 -40.86 4.65
N GLY A 34 -5.94 -40.21 4.49
CA GLY A 34 -4.80 -40.74 3.72
C GLY A 34 -3.56 -40.85 4.61
N LYS A 35 -2.94 -41.99 4.60
CA LYS A 35 -1.79 -42.40 5.42
C LYS A 35 -0.53 -41.60 5.11
N SER A 36 0.26 -41.29 6.18
CA SER A 36 1.59 -40.68 6.10
C SER A 36 2.58 -41.57 5.34
N MET A 37 3.28 -40.97 4.39
CA MET A 37 4.54 -41.52 3.84
C MET A 37 5.65 -40.51 4.14
N GLY A 38 6.77 -41.04 4.61
CA GLY A 38 7.90 -40.30 5.17
C GLY A 38 8.48 -39.21 4.26
N GLY A 39 8.76 -38.11 4.87
CA GLY A 39 9.34 -36.94 4.23
C GLY A 39 10.76 -37.20 3.74
N ASP A 40 11.01 -36.86 2.51
CA ASP A 40 12.33 -36.90 1.89
C ASP A 40 13.17 -35.72 2.44
N ALA A 41 14.31 -36.04 3.06
CA ALA A 41 15.25 -35.07 3.63
C ALA A 41 15.81 -34.03 2.65
N ARG A 42 15.50 -34.18 1.37
CA ARG A 42 15.88 -33.21 0.31
C ARG A 42 14.99 -31.99 0.22
N LEU A 43 13.74 -32.04 0.70
CA LEU A 43 12.83 -30.87 0.70
C LEU A 43 13.23 -29.81 1.74
N ASN A 44 13.85 -30.23 2.86
CA ASN A 44 14.35 -29.30 3.88
C ASN A 44 15.62 -28.56 3.43
N ALA A 45 16.27 -28.98 2.35
CA ALA A 45 17.47 -28.32 1.83
C ALA A 45 17.16 -27.07 1.00
N VAL A 46 15.97 -26.99 0.36
CA VAL A 46 15.61 -25.84 -0.50
C VAL A 46 15.17 -24.61 0.31
N THR A 47 14.67 -24.80 1.52
CA THR A 47 14.33 -23.70 2.45
C THR A 47 15.56 -23.14 3.19
N ASN A 48 16.70 -23.87 3.17
CA ASN A 48 17.92 -23.48 3.88
C ASN A 48 19.06 -22.98 2.97
N VAL A 49 18.86 -22.90 1.68
CA VAL A 49 19.91 -22.46 0.76
C VAL A 49 19.49 -21.16 0.10
N VAL A 50 19.85 -20.10 0.65
CA VAL A 50 20.25 -18.79 0.14
C VAL A 50 19.90 -17.71 1.18
N GLY A 51 20.91 -17.20 1.80
CA GLY A 51 20.89 -16.12 2.77
C GLY A 51 21.81 -16.52 3.94
N GLN A 52 22.83 -15.76 4.16
CA GLN A 52 23.52 -15.85 5.45
C GLN A 52 22.48 -15.47 6.50
N SER A 53 22.08 -16.44 7.32
CA SER A 53 21.22 -16.16 8.46
C SER A 53 21.95 -15.17 9.37
N LEU A 54 21.23 -14.16 9.88
CA LEU A 54 21.74 -13.34 10.97
C LEU A 54 22.22 -14.29 12.08
N GLU A 55 23.44 -14.11 12.56
CA GLU A 55 23.92 -14.91 13.69
C GLU A 55 23.01 -14.70 14.89
N ASP A 56 22.63 -15.77 15.60
CA ASP A 56 21.72 -15.72 16.75
C ASP A 56 22.13 -14.74 17.86
N GLY A 57 23.39 -14.36 17.91
CA GLY A 57 23.93 -13.38 18.85
C GLY A 57 23.91 -11.93 18.35
N ALA A 58 23.62 -11.67 17.08
CA ALA A 58 23.65 -10.35 16.51
C ALA A 58 22.48 -9.48 17.00
N ARG A 59 22.75 -8.21 17.26
CA ARG A 59 21.76 -7.24 17.78
C ARG A 59 20.51 -7.19 16.92
N VAL A 60 20.67 -7.06 15.60
CA VAL A 60 19.55 -6.96 14.66
C VAL A 60 18.71 -8.24 14.66
N ALA A 61 19.34 -9.41 14.82
CA ALA A 61 18.62 -10.68 14.95
C ALA A 61 17.74 -10.73 16.22
N ARG A 62 18.26 -10.23 17.35
CA ARG A 62 17.46 -10.14 18.60
C ARG A 62 16.31 -9.15 18.50
N LEU A 63 16.54 -7.99 17.85
CA LEU A 63 15.46 -7.01 17.56
C LEU A 63 14.38 -7.61 16.68
N LYS A 64 14.78 -8.28 15.58
CA LYS A 64 13.86 -8.97 14.69
C LYS A 64 13.04 -10.02 15.45
N LYS A 65 13.70 -10.89 16.21
CA LYS A 65 13.05 -11.91 17.01
C LYS A 65 12.01 -11.31 17.96
N ALA A 66 12.36 -10.21 18.65
CA ALA A 66 11.45 -9.56 19.59
C ALA A 66 10.20 -8.97 18.90
N VAL A 67 10.30 -8.55 17.63
CA VAL A 67 9.16 -8.09 16.82
C VAL A 67 8.35 -9.27 16.27
N ASP A 68 9.02 -10.31 15.76
CA ASP A 68 8.34 -11.51 15.23
C ASP A 68 7.56 -12.28 16.30
N GLU A 69 8.04 -12.28 17.56
CA GLU A 69 7.39 -12.93 18.71
C GLU A 69 6.35 -12.05 19.42
N ALA A 70 6.23 -10.77 19.01
CA ALA A 70 5.29 -9.85 19.65
C ALA A 70 3.84 -10.16 19.26
N THR A 71 2.94 -10.08 20.25
CA THR A 71 1.50 -10.13 19.98
C THR A 71 1.04 -8.88 19.25
N TYR A 72 0.26 -9.05 18.20
CA TYR A 72 -0.31 -7.94 17.44
C TYR A 72 -1.46 -7.29 18.22
N GLY A 73 -1.37 -5.99 18.45
CA GLY A 73 -2.35 -5.24 19.23
C GLY A 73 -3.04 -4.12 18.47
N GLY A 74 -4.18 -3.69 19.00
CA GLY A 74 -4.71 -2.35 18.73
C GLY A 74 -4.29 -1.40 19.85
N CYS A 75 -3.80 -0.20 19.52
CA CYS A 75 -3.41 0.81 20.50
C CYS A 75 -4.40 1.98 20.47
N ILE A 76 -5.00 2.26 21.60
CA ILE A 76 -5.97 3.36 21.74
C ILE A 76 -5.34 4.70 22.16
N GLU A 77 -4.05 4.71 22.51
CA GLU A 77 -3.39 5.86 23.15
C GLU A 77 -3.54 7.14 22.34
N ARG A 78 -3.25 7.11 21.03
CA ARG A 78 -3.40 8.28 20.17
C ARG A 78 -4.85 8.76 20.11
N ALA A 79 -5.80 7.84 19.92
CA ALA A 79 -7.22 8.19 19.85
C ALA A 79 -7.73 8.83 21.14
N VAL A 80 -7.26 8.36 22.31
CA VAL A 80 -7.58 8.94 23.62
C VAL A 80 -7.01 10.35 23.75
N LEU A 81 -5.70 10.52 23.53
CA LEU A 81 -5.03 11.82 23.67
C LEU A 81 -5.57 12.85 22.65
N TRP A 82 -5.85 12.41 21.43
CA TRP A 82 -6.47 13.26 20.40
C TRP A 82 -7.87 13.71 20.79
N SER A 83 -8.69 12.78 21.32
CA SER A 83 -10.03 13.10 21.79
C SER A 83 -10.02 14.04 23.01
N GLU A 84 -9.11 13.81 23.96
CA GLU A 84 -8.95 14.68 25.14
C GLU A 84 -8.62 16.12 24.74
N TYR A 85 -7.73 16.31 23.74
CA TYR A 85 -7.42 17.65 23.23
C TYR A 85 -8.65 18.34 22.63
N TYR A 86 -9.42 17.63 21.79
CA TYR A 86 -10.59 18.19 21.12
C TYR A 86 -11.83 18.35 22.01
N MET A 87 -11.87 17.67 23.14
CA MET A 87 -12.95 17.82 24.13
C MET A 87 -12.68 18.94 25.15
N ASP A 88 -11.47 19.51 25.17
CA ASP A 88 -11.15 20.67 26.02
C ASP A 88 -11.61 21.96 25.33
N GLU A 89 -12.64 22.59 25.88
CA GLU A 89 -13.23 23.86 25.40
C GLU A 89 -12.22 25.01 25.28
N ALA A 90 -11.08 24.93 25.98
CA ALA A 90 -9.99 25.91 25.84
C ALA A 90 -9.36 25.93 24.46
N ASN A 91 -9.58 24.89 23.68
CA ASN A 91 -9.07 24.74 22.31
C ASN A 91 -10.07 25.20 21.23
N ASP A 92 -11.28 25.57 21.63
CA ASP A 92 -12.29 26.07 20.70
C ASP A 92 -11.89 27.43 20.08
N GLY A 93 -12.33 27.64 18.84
CA GLY A 93 -12.15 28.92 18.15
C GLY A 93 -10.77 29.16 17.52
N LYS A 94 -9.82 28.23 17.67
CA LYS A 94 -8.55 28.22 16.93
C LYS A 94 -8.80 27.81 15.48
N SER A 95 -7.92 28.21 14.56
CA SER A 95 -7.98 27.70 13.19
C SER A 95 -7.71 26.19 13.15
N THR A 96 -8.28 25.51 12.16
CA THR A 96 -8.15 24.05 12.05
C THR A 96 -6.67 23.60 11.95
N ALA A 97 -5.83 24.36 11.23
CA ALA A 97 -4.42 24.04 11.10
C ALA A 97 -3.68 24.12 12.46
N VAL A 98 -3.99 25.15 13.26
CA VAL A 98 -3.44 25.31 14.61
C VAL A 98 -3.97 24.21 15.54
N GLN A 99 -5.27 23.86 15.47
CA GLN A 99 -5.84 22.78 16.28
C GLN A 99 -5.16 21.42 15.98
N ILE A 100 -4.94 21.07 14.71
CA ILE A 100 -4.24 19.84 14.33
C ILE A 100 -2.79 19.86 14.85
N ALA A 101 -2.08 20.97 14.70
CA ALA A 101 -0.70 21.08 15.19
C ALA A 101 -0.60 20.93 16.71
N GLU A 102 -1.50 21.56 17.44
CA GLU A 102 -1.55 21.45 18.91
C GLU A 102 -2.03 20.07 19.39
N ALA A 103 -2.98 19.43 18.69
CA ALA A 103 -3.39 18.06 18.97
C ALA A 103 -2.23 17.08 18.73
N THR A 104 -1.49 17.25 17.64
CA THR A 104 -0.26 16.49 17.37
C THR A 104 0.78 16.71 18.47
N ARG A 105 1.00 17.96 18.88
CA ARG A 105 1.88 18.29 20.02
C ARG A 105 1.39 17.65 21.32
N HIS A 106 0.10 17.68 21.59
CA HIS A 106 -0.48 17.04 22.79
C HIS A 106 -0.22 15.53 22.79
N VAL A 107 -0.38 14.87 21.64
CA VAL A 107 -0.04 13.44 21.50
C VAL A 107 1.44 13.21 21.72
N LEU A 108 2.34 13.92 21.00
CA LEU A 108 3.78 13.75 21.11
C LEU A 108 4.32 14.07 22.52
N ALA A 109 3.69 15.01 23.24
CA ALA A 109 4.06 15.37 24.60
C ALA A 109 3.61 14.33 25.65
N ASN A 110 2.53 13.58 25.40
CA ASN A 110 1.91 12.72 26.42
C ASN A 110 1.98 11.22 26.09
N LYS A 111 2.17 10.83 24.80
CA LYS A 111 2.26 9.41 24.45
C LYS A 111 3.38 8.70 25.20
N THR A 112 3.22 7.42 25.41
CA THR A 112 4.22 6.54 26.02
C THR A 112 5.54 6.60 25.23
N VAL A 113 6.64 6.81 25.96
CA VAL A 113 8.02 6.71 25.47
C VAL A 113 8.64 5.43 26.01
N LYS A 114 9.13 4.58 25.12
CA LYS A 114 9.80 3.32 25.48
C LYS A 114 11.10 3.15 24.69
N ILE A 115 12.12 2.64 25.36
CA ILE A 115 13.36 2.17 24.74
C ILE A 115 13.47 0.68 25.09
N TYR A 116 13.35 -0.16 24.08
CA TYR A 116 13.40 -1.61 24.28
C TYR A 116 14.84 -2.12 24.36
N PRO A 117 15.05 -3.33 24.89
CA PRO A 117 16.37 -3.98 24.87
C PRO A 117 16.95 -4.02 23.45
N ASP A 118 18.27 -3.90 23.35
CA ASP A 118 19.04 -3.94 22.08
C ASP A 118 18.80 -2.79 21.09
N GLU A 119 17.83 -1.89 21.31
CA GLU A 119 17.62 -0.77 20.41
C GLU A 119 18.83 0.19 20.37
N LEU A 120 19.21 0.56 19.15
CA LEU A 120 20.09 1.71 18.85
C LEU A 120 19.26 2.85 18.29
N ILE A 121 18.37 2.56 17.35
CA ILE A 121 17.40 3.52 16.82
C ILE A 121 16.15 3.43 17.67
N VAL A 122 15.79 4.55 18.30
CA VAL A 122 14.67 4.63 19.24
C VAL A 122 13.48 5.37 18.67
N GLY A 123 12.33 5.11 19.27
CA GLY A 123 11.04 5.61 18.85
C GLY A 123 10.03 4.46 18.92
N ASN A 124 8.81 4.75 19.37
CA ASN A 124 7.72 3.77 19.32
C ASN A 124 6.47 4.40 18.70
N PHE A 125 5.88 3.72 17.73
CA PHE A 125 4.64 4.17 17.09
C PHE A 125 3.48 4.19 18.08
N THR A 126 3.40 3.16 18.93
CA THR A 126 2.33 2.91 19.88
C THR A 126 2.86 2.56 21.27
N ALA A 127 2.00 2.50 22.27
CA ALA A 127 2.35 2.02 23.62
C ALA A 127 2.64 0.51 23.69
N LYS A 128 2.23 -0.27 22.67
CA LYS A 128 2.50 -1.72 22.52
C LYS A 128 3.66 -1.91 21.55
N ARG A 129 4.33 -3.08 21.61
CA ARG A 129 5.51 -3.34 20.76
C ARG A 129 5.16 -3.35 19.28
N VAL A 130 4.10 -4.08 18.89
CA VAL A 130 3.58 -4.12 17.52
C VAL A 130 2.09 -3.87 17.59
N ALA A 131 1.63 -2.72 17.08
CA ALA A 131 0.21 -2.40 17.13
C ALA A 131 -0.22 -1.40 16.06
N GLY A 132 -1.53 -1.42 15.77
CA GLY A 132 -2.19 -0.43 14.93
C GLY A 132 -2.68 0.77 15.71
N ILE A 133 -2.81 1.90 15.01
CA ILE A 133 -3.27 3.18 15.55
C ILE A 133 -4.70 3.45 15.09
N CYS A 134 -5.54 3.99 15.99
CA CYS A 134 -6.90 4.44 15.66
C CYS A 134 -6.93 5.96 15.46
N TYR A 135 -7.57 6.41 14.37
CA TYR A 135 -7.74 7.83 14.00
C TYR A 135 -9.24 8.17 13.97
N PRO A 136 -9.84 8.56 15.12
CA PRO A 136 -11.29 8.74 15.24
C PRO A 136 -11.87 9.85 14.34
N GLU A 137 -11.08 10.87 14.05
CA GLU A 137 -11.42 12.00 13.18
C GLU A 137 -11.51 11.63 11.68
N LEU A 138 -10.86 10.54 11.30
CA LEU A 138 -10.83 9.99 9.93
C LEU A 138 -11.77 8.77 9.82
N GLY A 139 -11.28 7.66 9.28
CA GLY A 139 -12.03 6.40 9.18
C GLY A 139 -12.20 5.61 10.48
N GLY A 140 -11.62 6.05 11.58
CA GLY A 140 -11.55 5.32 12.84
C GLY A 140 -12.88 5.12 13.58
N LEU A 141 -13.93 5.89 13.26
CA LEU A 141 -15.24 5.71 13.91
C LEU A 141 -15.80 4.29 13.70
N GLY A 142 -15.65 3.73 12.52
CA GLY A 142 -16.06 2.35 12.23
C GLY A 142 -15.30 1.33 13.07
N ILE A 143 -14.01 1.58 13.32
CA ILE A 143 -13.17 0.76 14.20
C ILE A 143 -13.66 0.86 15.65
N MET A 144 -13.93 2.08 16.14
CA MET A 144 -14.43 2.32 17.51
C MET A 144 -15.75 1.62 17.79
N ILE A 145 -16.66 1.59 16.80
CA ILE A 145 -17.97 0.92 16.91
C ILE A 145 -17.80 -0.59 16.98
N GLY A 146 -16.91 -1.17 16.18
CA GLY A 146 -16.67 -2.62 16.06
C GLY A 146 -15.46 -3.14 16.86
N VAL A 147 -14.92 -2.35 17.80
CA VAL A 147 -13.65 -2.69 18.50
C VAL A 147 -13.72 -3.99 19.28
N ASP A 148 -14.89 -4.38 19.77
CA ASP A 148 -15.17 -5.63 20.46
C ASP A 148 -14.96 -6.88 19.58
N LYS A 149 -15.01 -6.74 18.26
CA LYS A 149 -14.75 -7.84 17.31
C LYS A 149 -13.26 -8.06 17.05
N LEU A 150 -12.42 -7.04 17.21
CA LEU A 150 -11.01 -7.10 16.84
C LEU A 150 -10.23 -8.24 17.48
N PRO A 151 -10.41 -8.59 18.78
CA PRO A 151 -9.69 -9.72 19.40
C PRO A 151 -10.12 -11.10 18.92
N THR A 152 -11.34 -11.22 18.39
CA THR A 152 -11.97 -12.52 18.08
C THR A 152 -12.22 -12.76 16.59
N ARG A 153 -11.92 -11.78 15.74
CA ARG A 153 -12.07 -11.92 14.29
C ARG A 153 -11.14 -12.99 13.72
N LYS A 154 -11.53 -13.58 12.59
CA LYS A 154 -10.81 -14.72 12.00
C LYS A 154 -9.49 -14.33 11.33
N VAL A 155 -9.45 -13.15 10.72
CA VAL A 155 -8.29 -12.65 9.98
C VAL A 155 -7.65 -11.54 10.81
N ASN A 156 -6.36 -11.66 11.08
CA ASN A 156 -5.55 -10.66 11.78
C ASN A 156 -6.19 -10.15 13.09
N PRO A 157 -6.47 -11.02 14.08
CA PRO A 157 -6.99 -10.59 15.37
C PRO A 157 -6.00 -9.66 16.06
N LEU A 158 -6.53 -8.61 16.74
CA LEU A 158 -5.72 -7.62 17.45
C LEU A 158 -6.06 -7.64 18.94
N GLU A 159 -5.04 -7.76 19.78
CA GLU A 159 -5.21 -7.75 21.23
C GLU A 159 -5.58 -6.32 21.72
N ILE A 160 -6.78 -6.21 22.31
CA ILE A 160 -7.30 -5.02 22.97
C ILE A 160 -8.08 -5.49 24.18
N SER A 161 -7.72 -5.02 25.38
CA SER A 161 -8.44 -5.37 26.60
C SER A 161 -9.84 -4.78 26.64
N GLU A 162 -10.74 -5.37 27.45
CA GLU A 162 -12.11 -4.88 27.62
C GLU A 162 -12.13 -3.43 28.13
N ASP A 163 -11.20 -3.06 29.01
CA ASP A 163 -11.07 -1.69 29.53
C ASP A 163 -10.65 -0.71 28.41
N GLU A 164 -9.70 -1.10 27.54
CA GLU A 164 -9.31 -0.30 26.37
C GLU A 164 -10.47 -0.15 25.38
N GLN A 165 -11.24 -1.22 25.14
CA GLN A 165 -12.43 -1.19 24.28
C GLN A 165 -13.49 -0.22 24.86
N ALA A 166 -13.82 -0.36 26.13
CA ALA A 166 -14.79 0.51 26.80
C ALA A 166 -14.36 1.99 26.78
N LYS A 167 -13.06 2.25 27.05
CA LYS A 167 -12.50 3.60 27.02
C LYS A 167 -12.60 4.19 25.61
N LEU A 168 -12.22 3.46 24.56
CA LEU A 168 -12.31 3.91 23.17
C LEU A 168 -13.76 4.18 22.75
N GLN A 169 -14.67 3.28 23.10
CA GLN A 169 -16.11 3.43 22.80
C GLN A 169 -16.73 4.64 23.50
N SER A 170 -16.21 5.05 24.65
CA SER A 170 -16.73 6.23 25.37
C SER A 170 -16.60 7.54 24.60
N TYR A 171 -15.71 7.60 23.60
CA TYR A 171 -15.52 8.77 22.74
C TYR A 171 -16.42 8.77 21.48
N ILE A 172 -17.16 7.68 21.20
CA ILE A 172 -18.07 7.60 20.04
C ILE A 172 -19.05 8.77 19.97
N PRO A 173 -19.76 9.15 21.05
CA PRO A 173 -20.72 10.24 20.98
C PRO A 173 -20.10 11.58 20.55
N PHE A 174 -18.84 11.83 20.89
CA PHE A 174 -18.13 13.05 20.50
C PHE A 174 -17.79 13.06 19.00
N TRP A 175 -17.37 11.89 18.44
CA TRP A 175 -16.92 11.78 17.06
C TRP A 175 -18.03 11.53 16.04
N MET A 176 -19.28 11.27 16.48
CA MET A 176 -20.41 10.96 15.59
C MET A 176 -20.66 12.03 14.53
N ASP A 177 -20.49 13.30 14.88
CA ASP A 177 -20.72 14.46 14.02
C ASP A 177 -19.45 15.23 13.64
N LYS A 178 -18.26 14.67 13.91
CA LYS A 178 -16.95 15.30 13.69
C LYS A 178 -15.97 14.43 12.90
N ASN A 179 -16.43 13.27 12.43
CA ASN A 179 -15.62 12.37 11.61
C ASN A 179 -15.73 12.70 10.11
N MET A 180 -14.86 12.09 9.32
CA MET A 180 -14.74 12.33 7.89
C MET A 180 -16.08 12.14 7.14
N VAL A 181 -16.80 11.04 7.39
CA VAL A 181 -18.06 10.76 6.68
C VAL A 181 -19.11 11.83 6.95
N TYR A 182 -19.25 12.25 8.22
CA TYR A 182 -20.22 13.26 8.61
C TYR A 182 -19.91 14.63 7.98
N LEU A 183 -18.63 15.02 7.95
CA LEU A 183 -18.20 16.34 7.50
C LEU A 183 -18.02 16.44 5.97
N ALA A 184 -17.77 15.31 5.29
CA ALA A 184 -17.61 15.28 3.84
C ALA A 184 -18.93 15.13 3.07
N PHE A 185 -19.96 14.50 3.68
CA PHE A 185 -21.20 14.17 3.02
C PHE A 185 -22.39 14.87 3.68
N ASP A 186 -23.10 15.71 2.90
CA ASP A 186 -24.19 16.52 3.40
C ASP A 186 -25.48 15.70 3.59
N GLY A 187 -25.93 15.62 4.83
CA GLY A 187 -27.19 14.98 5.20
C GLY A 187 -27.13 13.47 5.36
N GLN A 188 -28.02 12.95 6.19
CA GLN A 188 -28.04 11.55 6.61
C GLN A 188 -28.16 10.57 5.43
N GLU A 189 -28.95 10.93 4.39
CA GLU A 189 -29.15 10.07 3.22
C GLU A 189 -27.84 9.84 2.45
N GLU A 190 -27.07 10.90 2.19
CA GLU A 190 -25.76 10.84 1.49
C GLU A 190 -24.71 10.12 2.34
N GLN A 191 -24.67 10.37 3.65
CA GLN A 191 -23.78 9.68 4.57
C GLN A 191 -24.05 8.18 4.58
N MET A 192 -25.31 7.78 4.71
CA MET A 192 -25.72 6.38 4.69
C MET A 192 -25.48 5.71 3.32
N ARG A 193 -25.73 6.43 2.22
CA ARG A 193 -25.39 5.95 0.88
C ARG A 193 -23.91 5.65 0.77
N PHE A 194 -23.05 6.62 1.14
CA PHE A 194 -21.60 6.47 1.06
C PHE A 194 -21.12 5.28 1.90
N VAL A 195 -21.47 5.24 3.19
CA VAL A 195 -21.09 4.14 4.10
C VAL A 195 -21.50 2.78 3.53
N LYS A 196 -22.75 2.66 3.07
CA LYS A 196 -23.26 1.42 2.49
C LYS A 196 -22.47 1.01 1.25
N GLU A 197 -22.21 1.94 0.33
CA GLU A 197 -21.48 1.65 -0.91
C GLU A 197 -20.01 1.27 -0.64
N GLN A 198 -19.37 1.87 0.39
CA GLN A 198 -18.01 1.50 0.80
C GLN A 198 -17.96 0.14 1.52
N ILE A 199 -18.97 -0.24 2.30
CA ILE A 199 -19.07 -1.57 2.91
C ILE A 199 -19.36 -2.63 1.85
N GLU A 200 -20.27 -2.37 0.92
CA GLU A 200 -20.53 -3.27 -0.22
C GLU A 200 -19.29 -3.39 -1.12
N ALA A 201 -18.54 -2.32 -1.26
CA ALA A 201 -17.34 -2.18 -2.09
C ALA A 201 -17.49 -2.80 -3.50
N LEU A 202 -18.67 -2.69 -4.08
CA LEU A 202 -19.01 -3.38 -5.34
C LEU A 202 -18.43 -2.66 -6.56
N GLN A 203 -18.59 -1.32 -6.62
CA GLN A 203 -18.19 -0.50 -7.76
C GLN A 203 -16.75 0.02 -7.61
N TYR A 204 -16.46 0.54 -6.43
CA TYR A 204 -15.17 1.10 -6.04
C TYR A 204 -15.07 1.16 -4.52
N GLN A 205 -13.85 1.35 -4.05
CA GLN A 205 -13.53 1.63 -2.66
C GLN A 205 -12.63 2.86 -2.59
N LEU A 206 -12.94 3.80 -1.69
CA LEU A 206 -12.18 5.03 -1.49
C LEU A 206 -11.30 4.90 -0.24
N TYR A 207 -10.00 4.74 -0.41
CA TYR A 207 -9.06 4.69 0.72
C TYR A 207 -8.79 6.06 1.31
N GLU A 208 -8.86 7.13 0.50
CA GLU A 208 -8.77 8.51 0.98
C GLU A 208 -9.86 8.88 2.00
N ALA A 209 -10.96 8.11 2.05
CA ALA A 209 -11.94 8.19 3.12
C ALA A 209 -11.38 7.79 4.50
N GLY A 210 -10.34 6.97 4.54
CA GLY A 210 -9.62 6.62 5.77
C GLY A 210 -8.56 7.64 6.18
N GLY A 211 -8.10 8.46 5.25
CA GLY A 211 -7.03 9.43 5.40
C GLY A 211 -6.15 9.52 4.16
N ILE A 212 -5.49 10.66 3.94
CA ILE A 212 -4.46 10.76 2.90
C ILE A 212 -3.20 10.11 3.42
N ALA A 213 -2.82 9.01 2.78
CA ALA A 213 -1.58 8.29 2.98
C ALA A 213 -0.83 8.22 1.63
N HIS A 214 0.16 7.36 1.49
CA HIS A 214 0.89 7.18 0.23
C HIS A 214 1.72 8.41 -0.15
N LEU A 215 2.72 8.73 0.68
CA LEU A 215 3.67 9.80 0.41
C LEU A 215 5.09 9.41 0.83
N ALA A 216 6.06 10.10 0.24
CA ALA A 216 7.46 10.08 0.70
C ALA A 216 7.82 11.48 1.19
N PRO A 217 7.85 11.71 2.52
CA PRO A 217 8.24 12.99 3.10
C PRO A 217 9.66 13.39 2.72
N GLY A 218 9.95 14.68 2.74
CA GLY A 218 11.30 15.22 2.54
C GLY A 218 12.17 15.08 3.78
N TYR A 219 12.51 13.85 4.16
CA TYR A 219 13.35 13.58 5.34
C TYR A 219 14.71 14.28 5.26
N GLU A 220 15.27 14.37 4.05
CA GLU A 220 16.53 15.07 3.82
C GLU A 220 16.49 16.50 4.38
N LYS A 221 15.39 17.23 4.19
CA LYS A 221 15.21 18.58 4.71
C LYS A 221 15.28 18.61 6.24
N VAL A 222 14.57 17.71 6.91
CA VAL A 222 14.57 17.62 8.38
C VAL A 222 15.94 17.18 8.91
N ILE A 223 16.57 16.20 8.25
CA ILE A 223 17.92 15.73 8.63
C ILE A 223 18.93 16.88 8.53
N LYS A 224 18.88 17.67 7.46
CA LYS A 224 19.83 18.74 7.21
C LYS A 224 19.63 19.97 8.09
N LEU A 225 18.40 20.39 8.31
CA LEU A 225 18.07 21.65 8.98
C LEU A 225 17.68 21.47 10.46
N GLY A 226 17.08 20.33 10.78
CA GLY A 226 16.39 20.15 12.05
C GLY A 226 15.12 20.99 12.16
N ALA A 227 14.38 20.79 13.24
CA ALA A 227 13.16 21.55 13.52
C ALA A 227 13.43 23.06 13.65
N GLU A 228 14.51 23.44 14.33
CA GLU A 228 14.91 24.85 14.51
C GLU A 228 15.25 25.54 13.17
N GLY A 229 15.94 24.83 12.25
CA GLY A 229 16.26 25.37 10.93
C GLY A 229 15.00 25.56 10.07
N ILE A 230 14.02 24.64 10.15
CA ILE A 230 12.74 24.78 9.45
C ILE A 230 11.93 25.94 10.07
N ILE A 231 11.92 26.09 11.39
CA ILE A 231 11.28 27.24 12.06
C ILE A 231 11.88 28.56 11.56
N ALA A 232 13.21 28.65 11.42
CA ALA A 232 13.87 29.85 10.90
C ALA A 232 13.46 30.15 9.44
N GLU A 233 13.29 29.13 8.58
CA GLU A 233 12.72 29.31 7.23
C GLU A 233 11.29 29.85 7.29
N VAL A 234 10.45 29.29 8.15
CA VAL A 234 9.06 29.74 8.35
C VAL A 234 9.01 31.18 8.80
N GLU A 235 9.83 31.60 9.75
CA GLU A 235 9.90 32.98 10.23
C GLU A 235 10.33 33.95 9.11
N ALA A 236 11.21 33.51 8.21
CA ALA A 236 11.61 34.30 7.05
C ALA A 236 10.46 34.50 6.06
N PHE A 237 9.59 33.50 5.84
CA PHE A 237 8.38 33.63 5.02
C PHE A 237 7.29 34.43 5.73
N GLU A 238 7.09 34.22 7.02
CA GLU A 238 6.13 34.94 7.86
C GLU A 238 6.39 36.45 7.82
N ALA A 239 7.65 36.87 7.86
CA ALA A 239 8.04 38.29 7.79
C ALA A 239 7.70 38.95 6.44
N GLN A 240 7.36 38.17 5.41
CA GLN A 240 7.06 38.67 4.06
C GLN A 240 5.56 38.74 3.76
N THR A 241 4.69 38.39 4.70
CA THR A 241 3.24 38.34 4.47
C THR A 241 2.46 38.96 5.61
N ASN A 242 1.26 39.47 5.27
CA ASN A 242 0.23 39.88 6.25
C ASN A 242 -1.08 39.11 6.00
N ASP A 243 -1.05 38.07 5.18
CA ASP A 243 -2.23 37.22 4.91
C ASP A 243 -2.51 36.35 6.14
N PRO A 244 -3.69 36.52 6.78
CA PRO A 244 -4.02 35.77 7.99
C PRO A 244 -3.98 34.24 7.80
N SER A 245 -4.36 33.75 6.61
CA SER A 245 -4.39 32.31 6.33
C SER A 245 -2.98 31.73 6.28
N LYS A 246 -2.03 32.46 5.68
CA LYS A 246 -0.62 32.09 5.67
C LYS A 246 0.01 32.17 7.06
N LEU A 247 -0.33 33.18 7.84
CA LEU A 247 0.16 33.34 9.21
C LEU A 247 -0.32 32.18 10.10
N ASP A 248 -1.58 31.77 9.98
CA ASP A 248 -2.14 30.60 10.66
C ASP A 248 -1.38 29.31 10.27
N PHE A 249 -1.14 29.12 8.98
CA PHE A 249 -0.37 27.96 8.50
C PHE A 249 1.07 27.98 9.06
N TYR A 250 1.77 29.11 8.99
CA TYR A 250 3.13 29.23 9.54
C TYR A 250 3.16 29.00 11.04
N GLN A 251 2.19 29.49 11.78
CA GLN A 251 2.06 29.22 13.21
C GLN A 251 1.88 27.70 13.47
N SER A 252 1.02 27.03 12.70
CA SER A 252 0.79 25.60 12.85
C SER A 252 2.06 24.78 12.56
N VAL A 253 2.85 25.16 11.56
CA VAL A 253 4.15 24.53 11.27
C VAL A 253 5.13 24.74 12.43
N LYS A 254 5.24 25.95 12.98
CA LYS A 254 6.12 26.21 14.13
C LYS A 254 5.75 25.38 15.35
N ILE A 255 4.44 25.23 15.63
CA ILE A 255 3.95 24.36 16.71
C ILE A 255 4.37 22.92 16.46
N SER A 256 4.18 22.41 15.25
CA SER A 256 4.51 21.02 14.88
C SER A 256 6.01 20.75 14.94
N MET A 257 6.85 21.67 14.47
CA MET A 257 8.31 21.53 14.55
C MET A 257 8.83 21.57 15.98
N ASN A 258 8.29 22.44 16.82
CA ASN A 258 8.61 22.44 18.25
C ASN A 258 8.20 21.12 18.92
N ALA A 259 7.04 20.59 18.59
CA ALA A 259 6.58 19.29 19.09
C ALA A 259 7.51 18.15 18.69
N LEU A 260 8.00 18.16 17.45
CA LEU A 260 8.98 17.19 16.97
C LEU A 260 10.31 17.28 17.73
N ALA A 261 10.81 18.50 18.00
CA ALA A 261 12.01 18.72 18.80
C ALA A 261 11.83 18.23 20.26
N GLU A 262 10.70 18.58 20.89
CA GLU A 262 10.36 18.15 22.25
C GLU A 262 10.22 16.61 22.34
N PHE A 263 9.77 15.96 21.26
CA PHE A 263 9.68 14.51 21.22
C PHE A 263 11.06 13.84 21.26
N GLY A 264 12.05 14.38 20.58
CA GLY A 264 13.45 13.96 20.71
C GLY A 264 13.98 14.11 22.15
N ASP A 265 13.74 15.28 22.78
CA ASP A 265 14.16 15.53 24.17
C ASP A 265 13.57 14.51 25.17
N ARG A 266 12.35 14.03 24.93
CA ARG A 266 11.73 13.01 25.78
C ARG A 266 12.47 11.66 25.68
N TYR A 267 12.91 11.25 24.49
CA TYR A 267 13.75 10.05 24.33
C TYR A 267 15.13 10.23 24.95
N ALA A 268 15.74 11.41 24.81
CA ALA A 268 16.99 11.72 25.48
C ALA A 268 16.88 11.61 27.01
N THR A 269 15.79 12.08 27.59
CA THR A 269 15.50 12.01 29.02
C THR A 269 15.31 10.56 29.48
N GLU A 270 14.52 9.77 28.75
CA GLU A 270 14.31 8.36 29.08
C GLU A 270 15.58 7.53 28.94
N ALA A 271 16.38 7.79 27.91
CA ALA A 271 17.66 7.10 27.73
C ALA A 271 18.64 7.37 28.88
N ARG A 272 18.74 8.63 29.36
CA ARG A 272 19.55 8.97 30.55
C ARG A 272 19.05 8.22 31.79
N ARG A 273 17.75 8.25 32.02
CA ARG A 273 17.14 7.54 33.17
C ARG A 273 17.44 6.03 33.15
N LEU A 274 17.39 5.41 31.97
CA LEU A 274 17.72 4.00 31.82
C LEU A 274 19.22 3.74 31.99
N ALA A 275 20.09 4.61 31.44
CA ALA A 275 21.53 4.51 31.59
C ALA A 275 22.01 4.58 33.05
N GLU A 276 21.35 5.41 33.87
CA GLU A 276 21.66 5.51 35.32
C GLU A 276 21.35 4.20 36.05
N ALA A 277 20.36 3.45 35.61
CA ALA A 277 19.91 2.20 36.25
C ALA A 277 20.57 0.94 35.62
N GLU A 278 21.24 1.07 34.47
CA GLU A 278 21.78 -0.04 33.70
C GLU A 278 23.07 -0.59 34.30
N ALA A 279 23.09 -1.91 34.51
CA ALA A 279 24.25 -2.61 35.05
C ALA A 279 25.22 -3.15 33.99
N ASP A 280 24.74 -3.43 32.79
CA ASP A 280 25.58 -3.85 31.66
C ASP A 280 26.34 -2.65 31.11
N PRO A 281 27.68 -2.65 31.16
CA PRO A 281 28.46 -1.51 30.70
C PRO A 281 28.28 -1.16 29.24
N GLN A 282 28.09 -2.17 28.39
CA GLN A 282 27.90 -1.95 26.94
C GLN A 282 26.54 -1.33 26.68
N ARG A 283 25.47 -1.86 27.30
CA ARG A 283 24.12 -1.31 27.16
C ARG A 283 24.04 0.10 27.75
N LYS A 284 24.76 0.35 28.82
CA LYS A 284 24.85 1.72 29.39
C LYS A 284 25.45 2.71 28.39
N LEU A 285 26.54 2.34 27.75
CA LEU A 285 27.15 3.17 26.67
C LEU A 285 26.18 3.40 25.50
N ASP A 286 25.45 2.37 25.09
CA ASP A 286 24.43 2.54 24.04
C ASP A 286 23.35 3.55 24.46
N LEU A 287 22.85 3.46 25.70
CA LEU A 287 21.84 4.36 26.24
C LEU A 287 22.35 5.80 26.39
N GLU A 288 23.60 5.98 26.81
CA GLU A 288 24.26 7.29 26.87
C GLU A 288 24.37 7.91 25.47
N ARG A 289 24.78 7.11 24.46
CA ARG A 289 24.84 7.53 23.05
C ARG A 289 23.46 7.91 22.50
N ILE A 290 22.43 7.11 22.78
CA ILE A 290 21.04 7.40 22.41
C ILE A 290 20.61 8.73 23.02
N ALA A 291 20.96 8.98 24.30
CA ALA A 291 20.62 10.22 25.00
C ALA A 291 21.28 11.45 24.37
N GLU A 292 22.56 11.35 23.94
CA GLU A 292 23.26 12.41 23.25
C GLU A 292 22.64 12.70 21.87
N VAL A 293 22.41 11.65 21.09
CA VAL A 293 21.81 11.76 19.75
C VAL A 293 20.42 12.38 19.83
N CYS A 294 19.53 11.88 20.68
CA CYS A 294 18.16 12.39 20.80
C CYS A 294 18.07 13.81 21.45
N ALA A 295 19.09 14.22 22.21
CA ALA A 295 19.17 15.61 22.69
C ALA A 295 19.55 16.60 21.57
N ARG A 296 20.10 16.12 20.46
CA ARG A 296 20.46 16.92 19.32
C ARG A 296 19.44 16.86 18.20
N VAL A 297 19.03 15.66 17.80
CA VAL A 297 18.10 15.45 16.68
C VAL A 297 16.75 14.93 17.16
N PRO A 298 15.65 15.34 16.53
CA PRO A 298 15.49 16.14 15.32
C PRO A 298 15.47 17.68 15.55
N ARG A 299 15.83 18.16 16.73
CA ARG A 299 15.84 19.62 17.01
C ARG A 299 16.77 20.37 16.08
N TYR A 300 18.00 19.92 15.94
CA TYR A 300 19.03 20.50 15.08
C TYR A 300 19.38 19.55 13.93
N GLY A 301 20.01 20.09 12.89
CA GLY A 301 20.50 19.28 11.78
C GLY A 301 21.50 18.22 12.24
N ALA A 302 21.44 17.05 11.62
CA ALA A 302 22.34 15.94 11.90
C ALA A 302 23.78 16.24 11.45
N THR A 303 24.75 15.71 12.19
CA THR A 303 26.19 15.83 11.91
C THR A 303 26.87 14.47 11.81
N SER A 304 26.12 13.38 11.92
CA SER A 304 26.62 12.02 11.79
C SER A 304 25.56 11.12 11.15
N PHE A 305 25.99 9.98 10.64
CA PHE A 305 25.11 8.97 10.08
C PHE A 305 24.06 8.48 11.08
N TYR A 306 24.46 8.24 12.32
CA TYR A 306 23.54 7.82 13.37
C TYR A 306 22.48 8.89 13.67
N GLU A 307 22.88 10.14 13.80
CA GLU A 307 21.94 11.26 13.98
C GLU A 307 20.98 11.39 12.81
N ALA A 308 21.43 11.21 11.57
CA ALA A 308 20.59 11.29 10.38
C ALA A 308 19.49 10.22 10.38
N VAL A 309 19.84 8.96 10.67
CA VAL A 309 18.88 7.86 10.76
C VAL A 309 17.89 8.06 11.93
N GLN A 310 18.38 8.52 13.09
CA GLN A 310 17.52 8.78 14.25
C GLN A 310 16.58 9.96 14.01
N SER A 311 17.03 11.03 13.36
CA SER A 311 16.22 12.19 13.00
C SER A 311 15.07 11.77 12.06
N MET A 312 15.40 11.01 11.01
CA MET A 312 14.41 10.43 10.09
C MET A 312 13.38 9.59 10.86
N THR A 313 13.81 8.70 11.74
CA THR A 313 12.94 7.79 12.48
C THR A 313 11.94 8.51 13.37
N LEU A 314 12.39 9.50 14.16
CA LEU A 314 11.49 10.26 15.02
C LEU A 314 10.52 11.13 14.22
N THR A 315 10.97 11.70 13.09
CA THR A 315 10.10 12.45 12.18
C THR A 315 9.04 11.54 11.57
N HIS A 316 9.44 10.34 11.14
CA HIS A 316 8.54 9.34 10.59
C HIS A 316 7.44 8.96 11.59
N ILE A 317 7.81 8.63 12.82
CA ILE A 317 6.87 8.32 13.90
C ILE A 317 5.95 9.51 14.21
N ALA A 318 6.46 10.73 14.20
CA ALA A 318 5.66 11.92 14.46
C ALA A 318 4.59 12.16 13.38
N ILE A 319 4.89 11.87 12.10
CA ILE A 319 3.90 11.94 11.01
C ILE A 319 2.74 10.96 11.27
N PHE A 320 3.00 9.75 11.77
CA PHE A 320 1.95 8.81 12.18
C PHE A 320 1.09 9.30 13.35
N GLN A 321 1.53 10.31 14.09
CA GLN A 321 0.70 10.91 15.15
C GLN A 321 -0.14 12.08 14.61
N GLU A 322 0.28 12.73 13.54
CA GLU A 322 -0.48 13.80 12.89
C GLU A 322 -1.64 13.25 12.07
N THR A 323 -1.37 12.27 11.21
CA THR A 323 -2.34 11.71 10.26
C THR A 323 -2.12 10.20 10.10
N ILE A 324 -2.99 9.53 9.32
CA ILE A 324 -2.75 8.13 8.97
C ILE A 324 -1.40 8.01 8.26
N GLY A 325 -0.50 7.26 8.87
CA GLY A 325 0.88 7.14 8.38
C GLY A 325 1.12 5.93 7.49
N GLU A 326 0.10 5.10 7.28
CA GLU A 326 0.21 3.93 6.41
C GLU A 326 0.69 4.34 5.03
N THR A 327 1.69 3.61 4.50
CA THR A 327 2.32 3.92 3.22
C THR A 327 3.11 5.26 3.21
N THR A 328 3.47 5.77 4.38
CA THR A 328 4.47 6.83 4.49
C THR A 328 5.85 6.21 4.35
N CYS A 329 6.53 6.47 3.24
CA CYS A 329 7.72 5.72 2.86
C CYS A 329 9.02 6.46 3.20
N PRO A 330 10.02 5.78 3.78
CA PRO A 330 11.37 6.33 3.96
C PRO A 330 12.03 6.78 2.65
N GLY A 331 11.70 6.14 1.54
CA GLY A 331 12.19 6.54 0.22
C GLY A 331 13.62 6.11 -0.08
N ARG A 332 14.40 7.00 -0.69
CA ARG A 332 15.78 6.72 -1.18
C ARG A 332 16.82 6.93 -0.09
N VAL A 333 16.75 6.13 0.97
CA VAL A 333 17.65 6.26 2.12
C VAL A 333 19.13 6.02 1.77
N ASP A 334 19.40 5.26 0.72
CA ASP A 334 20.75 5.07 0.20
C ASP A 334 21.34 6.34 -0.45
N GLN A 335 20.51 7.31 -0.82
CA GLN A 335 20.97 8.55 -1.43
C GLN A 335 21.20 9.64 -0.38
N PHE A 336 20.16 10.07 0.33
CA PHE A 336 20.28 11.21 1.25
C PHE A 336 21.07 10.89 2.53
N LEU A 337 21.29 9.62 2.87
CA LEU A 337 22.17 9.23 3.99
C LEU A 337 23.62 8.99 3.57
N ASN A 338 23.91 8.85 2.27
CA ASN A 338 25.24 8.41 1.82
C ASN A 338 26.37 9.38 2.19
N SER A 339 26.15 10.68 2.10
CA SER A 339 27.17 11.67 2.48
C SER A 339 27.54 11.56 3.96
N TYR A 340 26.57 11.39 4.85
CA TYR A 340 26.82 11.17 6.28
C TYR A 340 27.57 9.87 6.53
N TYR A 341 27.24 8.80 5.81
CA TYR A 341 27.94 7.52 5.91
C TYR A 341 29.40 7.64 5.46
N GLU A 342 29.64 8.21 4.30
CA GLU A 342 30.99 8.37 3.74
C GLU A 342 31.89 9.25 4.63
N GLU A 343 31.34 10.35 5.16
CA GLU A 343 32.05 11.22 6.07
C GLU A 343 32.40 10.53 7.39
N ASP A 344 31.46 9.78 7.98
CA ASP A 344 31.71 9.07 9.22
C ASP A 344 32.66 7.89 9.03
N LEU A 345 32.57 7.18 7.92
CA LEU A 345 33.48 6.09 7.57
C LEU A 345 34.90 6.60 7.35
N ALA A 346 35.05 7.67 6.59
CA ALA A 346 36.36 8.29 6.32
C ALA A 346 37.04 8.83 7.58
N ALA A 347 36.23 9.36 8.51
CA ALA A 347 36.71 9.86 9.81
C ALA A 347 36.93 8.74 10.85
N GLY A 348 36.57 7.49 10.53
CA GLY A 348 36.67 6.37 11.46
C GLY A 348 35.66 6.44 12.63
N ARG A 349 34.57 7.22 12.47
CA ARG A 349 33.53 7.34 13.48
C ARG A 349 32.52 6.19 13.43
N ILE A 350 32.41 5.52 12.29
CA ILE A 350 31.55 4.36 12.08
C ILE A 350 32.27 3.31 11.23
N SER A 351 31.98 2.06 11.44
CA SER A 351 32.34 0.95 10.55
C SER A 351 31.18 0.59 9.62
N ARG A 352 31.47 -0.13 8.53
CA ARG A 352 30.43 -0.68 7.64
C ARG A 352 29.42 -1.52 8.40
N GLN A 353 29.89 -2.35 9.35
CA GLN A 353 29.03 -3.21 10.15
C GLN A 353 28.11 -2.40 11.07
N GLU A 354 28.62 -1.37 11.74
CA GLU A 354 27.77 -0.49 12.56
C GLU A 354 26.72 0.25 11.72
N ALA A 355 27.07 0.71 10.52
CA ALA A 355 26.10 1.31 9.60
C ALA A 355 25.00 0.31 9.21
N LYS A 356 25.38 -0.94 8.93
CA LYS A 356 24.43 -2.03 8.67
C LYS A 356 23.55 -2.32 9.88
N ASP A 357 24.11 -2.34 11.10
CA ASP A 357 23.34 -2.57 12.32
C ASP A 357 22.33 -1.42 12.60
N ILE A 358 22.72 -0.18 12.36
CA ILE A 358 21.85 1.00 12.49
C ILE A 358 20.70 0.94 11.48
N LEU A 359 20.99 0.67 10.19
CA LEU A 359 19.96 0.52 9.17
C LEU A 359 19.07 -0.72 9.41
N GLY A 360 19.67 -1.81 9.88
CA GLY A 360 18.92 -3.02 10.26
C GLY A 360 17.95 -2.75 11.42
N ALA A 361 18.40 -2.03 12.45
CA ALA A 361 17.53 -1.60 13.55
C ALA A 361 16.40 -0.70 13.07
N PHE A 362 16.67 0.23 12.14
CA PHE A 362 15.65 1.06 11.50
C PHE A 362 14.64 0.21 10.71
N CYS A 363 15.09 -0.73 9.88
CA CYS A 363 14.20 -1.62 9.12
C CYS A 363 13.29 -2.45 10.04
N VAL A 364 13.84 -2.98 11.14
CA VAL A 364 13.04 -3.71 12.15
C VAL A 364 12.01 -2.79 12.81
N LYS A 365 12.38 -1.53 13.09
CA LYS A 365 11.50 -0.52 13.68
C LYS A 365 10.24 -0.29 12.82
N LEU A 366 10.36 -0.26 11.49
CA LEU A 366 9.21 -0.12 10.60
C LEU A 366 8.18 -1.26 10.74
N CYS A 367 8.59 -2.44 11.21
CA CYS A 367 7.68 -3.57 11.48
C CYS A 367 6.90 -3.46 12.79
N GLU A 368 7.14 -2.44 13.60
CA GLU A 368 6.44 -2.23 14.88
C GLU A 368 5.06 -1.58 14.70
N THR A 369 4.75 -1.07 13.52
CA THR A 369 3.42 -0.58 13.17
C THR A 369 2.70 -1.53 12.23
N ILE A 370 1.40 -1.65 12.42
CA ILE A 370 0.47 -2.44 11.60
C ILE A 370 -0.83 -1.65 11.40
N PRO A 371 -1.61 -1.92 10.37
CA PRO A 371 -2.90 -1.28 10.22
C PRO A 371 -3.90 -1.74 11.29
N MET A 372 -4.75 -0.82 11.73
CA MET A 372 -5.90 -1.10 12.59
C MET A 372 -7.18 -0.81 11.81
N TYR A 373 -7.76 -1.84 11.22
CA TYR A 373 -8.94 -1.76 10.38
C TYR A 373 -10.16 -2.40 11.05
N SER A 374 -11.36 -2.02 10.59
CA SER A 374 -12.59 -2.74 10.94
C SER A 374 -12.52 -4.19 10.43
N ASP A 375 -13.41 -5.05 10.91
CA ASP A 375 -13.48 -6.44 10.47
C ASP A 375 -13.74 -6.56 8.95
N GLU A 376 -14.63 -5.72 8.43
CA GLU A 376 -14.97 -5.66 7.02
C GLU A 376 -13.77 -5.24 6.15
N LEU A 377 -13.06 -4.17 6.54
CA LEU A 377 -11.91 -3.67 5.77
C LEU A 377 -10.71 -4.62 5.83
N THR A 378 -10.52 -5.33 6.95
CA THR A 378 -9.45 -6.33 7.09
C THR A 378 -9.62 -7.49 6.12
N SER A 379 -10.85 -7.86 5.77
CA SER A 379 -11.10 -8.90 4.75
C SER A 379 -10.68 -8.47 3.34
N MET A 380 -10.63 -7.15 3.08
CA MET A 380 -10.25 -6.56 1.80
C MET A 380 -8.76 -6.18 1.73
N LEU A 381 -8.13 -5.88 2.88
CA LEU A 381 -6.75 -5.40 3.00
C LEU A 381 -5.97 -6.24 4.03
N GLY A 382 -5.78 -7.53 3.71
CA GLY A 382 -5.07 -8.46 4.59
C GLY A 382 -3.54 -8.34 4.53
N GLY A 383 -2.86 -8.92 5.56
CA GLY A 383 -1.42 -9.11 5.58
C GLY A 383 -0.65 -8.27 6.60
N LEU A 384 -1.32 -7.49 7.44
CA LEU A 384 -0.74 -6.73 8.57
C LEU A 384 0.51 -5.89 8.20
N THR A 385 0.55 -5.34 7.01
CA THR A 385 1.63 -4.45 6.56
C THR A 385 1.15 -3.01 6.47
N SER A 386 2.00 -2.05 6.82
CA SER A 386 1.77 -0.61 6.58
C SER A 386 2.34 -0.15 5.25
N TRP A 387 2.77 -1.06 4.39
CA TRP A 387 3.28 -0.80 3.02
C TRP A 387 4.41 0.24 2.93
N GLU A 388 5.24 0.33 3.97
CA GLU A 388 6.40 1.23 3.97
C GLU A 388 7.49 0.69 3.05
N VAL A 389 8.11 1.60 2.27
CA VAL A 389 9.05 1.24 1.20
C VAL A 389 10.39 1.92 1.38
N VAL A 390 11.46 1.15 1.18
CA VAL A 390 12.82 1.62 0.95
C VAL A 390 13.15 1.40 -0.53
N THR A 391 13.47 2.49 -1.23
CA THR A 391 13.85 2.46 -2.66
C THR A 391 15.36 2.58 -2.79
N ILE A 392 15.98 1.72 -3.63
CA ILE A 392 17.42 1.52 -3.72
C ILE A 392 17.91 1.74 -5.15
N GLY A 393 19.05 2.40 -5.33
CA GLY A 393 19.72 2.58 -6.61
C GLY A 393 19.00 3.56 -7.55
N GLY A 394 19.05 3.28 -8.85
CA GLY A 394 18.49 4.15 -9.89
C GLY A 394 19.43 5.24 -10.35
N GLN A 395 18.87 6.31 -10.93
CA GLN A 395 19.63 7.44 -11.44
C GLN A 395 19.69 8.59 -10.42
N ASP A 396 20.75 9.39 -10.49
CA ASP A 396 20.83 10.72 -9.87
C ASP A 396 20.08 11.77 -10.73
N SER A 397 20.02 13.02 -10.26
CA SER A 397 19.37 14.12 -10.98
C SER A 397 19.94 14.39 -12.38
N GLU A 398 21.22 14.07 -12.60
CA GLU A 398 21.93 14.26 -13.87
C GLU A 398 21.75 13.07 -14.83
N GLY A 399 21.27 11.92 -14.33
CA GLY A 399 21.05 10.69 -15.09
C GLY A 399 22.21 9.71 -15.01
N ASN A 400 23.16 9.91 -14.10
CA ASN A 400 24.22 8.95 -13.83
C ASN A 400 23.70 7.84 -12.90
N ASP A 401 24.40 6.71 -12.87
CA ASP A 401 24.12 5.66 -11.91
C ASP A 401 24.37 6.17 -10.46
N ALA A 402 23.39 5.95 -9.59
CA ALA A 402 23.42 6.39 -8.20
C ALA A 402 23.65 5.24 -7.20
N THR A 403 24.04 4.06 -7.69
CA THR A 403 24.39 2.92 -6.83
C THR A 403 25.61 3.23 -5.96
N ASN A 404 25.51 3.02 -4.66
CA ASN A 404 26.56 3.27 -3.69
C ASN A 404 26.65 2.15 -2.65
N GLU A 405 27.52 2.26 -1.66
CA GLU A 405 27.75 1.21 -0.64
C GLU A 405 26.48 0.96 0.21
N LEU A 406 25.70 2.01 0.52
CA LEU A 406 24.44 1.82 1.25
C LEU A 406 23.42 1.04 0.43
N SER A 407 23.45 1.16 -0.91
CA SER A 407 22.58 0.34 -1.80
C SER A 407 22.88 -1.16 -1.62
N PHE A 408 24.14 -1.56 -1.49
CA PHE A 408 24.52 -2.95 -1.21
C PHE A 408 24.16 -3.36 0.21
N ILE A 409 24.38 -2.51 1.22
CA ILE A 409 23.99 -2.81 2.61
C ILE A 409 22.48 -3.06 2.73
N LEU A 410 21.67 -2.25 2.05
CA LEU A 410 20.21 -2.43 2.06
C LEU A 410 19.76 -3.70 1.33
N LEU A 411 20.45 -4.11 0.25
CA LEU A 411 20.19 -5.41 -0.39
C LEU A 411 20.56 -6.58 0.53
N GLU A 412 21.68 -6.49 1.25
CA GLU A 412 22.03 -7.48 2.26
C GLU A 412 20.96 -7.57 3.35
N LEU A 413 20.46 -6.43 3.85
CA LEU A 413 19.38 -6.38 4.83
C LEU A 413 18.08 -6.97 4.29
N ALA A 414 17.74 -6.73 3.02
CA ALA A 414 16.57 -7.34 2.38
C ALA A 414 16.65 -8.88 2.37
N ASP A 415 17.84 -9.43 2.10
CA ASP A 415 18.10 -10.87 2.10
C ASP A 415 18.09 -11.47 3.51
N GLU A 416 18.65 -10.77 4.51
CA GLU A 416 18.83 -11.27 5.86
C GLU A 416 17.56 -11.11 6.74
N LEU A 417 16.87 -9.97 6.64
CA LEU A 417 15.73 -9.68 7.51
C LEU A 417 14.49 -10.49 7.14
N ARG A 418 14.12 -10.52 5.87
CA ARG A 418 12.94 -11.24 5.38
C ARG A 418 11.69 -10.97 6.23
N MET A 419 11.46 -9.70 6.50
CA MET A 419 10.29 -9.21 7.22
C MET A 419 9.24 -8.67 6.24
N ARG A 420 7.97 -8.55 6.70
CA ARG A 420 6.88 -8.03 5.86
C ARG A 420 7.12 -6.59 5.37
N GLN A 421 7.92 -5.82 6.11
CA GLN A 421 8.38 -4.47 5.73
C GLN A 421 9.74 -4.16 6.35
N PRO A 422 10.47 -3.13 5.82
CA PRO A 422 10.06 -2.36 4.65
C PRO A 422 10.01 -3.23 3.39
N ASN A 423 9.15 -2.84 2.44
CA ASN A 423 9.24 -3.38 1.10
C ASN A 423 10.48 -2.80 0.43
N PHE A 424 11.38 -3.64 -0.05
CA PHE A 424 12.55 -3.21 -0.79
C PHE A 424 12.23 -3.13 -2.28
N HIS A 425 12.40 -1.95 -2.84
CA HIS A 425 12.22 -1.66 -4.26
C HIS A 425 13.56 -1.25 -4.87
N VAL A 426 13.95 -1.87 -5.96
CA VAL A 426 15.19 -1.55 -6.66
C VAL A 426 14.89 -0.90 -8.00
N ARG A 427 15.45 0.25 -8.21
CA ARG A 427 15.42 0.96 -9.48
C ARG A 427 16.59 0.52 -10.35
N LEU A 428 16.29 0.17 -11.58
CA LEU A 428 17.26 -0.31 -12.58
C LEU A 428 17.17 0.56 -13.84
N HIS A 429 18.32 0.79 -14.48
CA HIS A 429 18.44 1.51 -15.74
C HIS A 429 19.52 0.86 -16.62
N GLU A 430 19.63 1.30 -17.88
CA GLU A 430 20.53 0.66 -18.84
C GLU A 430 22.00 0.66 -18.39
N ASN A 431 22.42 1.66 -17.59
CA ASN A 431 23.78 1.81 -17.10
C ASN A 431 23.97 1.25 -15.69
N THR A 432 23.01 0.55 -15.12
CA THR A 432 23.15 -0.08 -13.80
C THR A 432 24.38 -1.00 -13.78
N PRO A 433 25.29 -0.85 -12.78
CA PRO A 433 26.51 -1.65 -12.69
C PRO A 433 26.19 -3.14 -12.65
N LYS A 434 26.94 -3.92 -13.43
CA LYS A 434 26.72 -5.38 -13.50
C LYS A 434 26.78 -6.05 -12.13
N ALA A 435 27.71 -5.62 -11.26
CA ALA A 435 27.85 -6.18 -9.93
C ALA A 435 26.59 -5.96 -9.09
N PHE A 436 25.99 -4.77 -9.14
CA PHE A 436 24.74 -4.45 -8.45
C PHE A 436 23.56 -5.24 -9.05
N TYR A 437 23.45 -5.27 -10.37
CA TYR A 437 22.41 -6.04 -11.05
C TYR A 437 22.45 -7.54 -10.70
N ASP A 438 23.64 -8.14 -10.73
CA ASP A 438 23.80 -9.56 -10.38
C ASP A 438 23.41 -9.84 -8.93
N GLU A 439 23.72 -8.91 -8.01
CA GLU A 439 23.33 -9.00 -6.60
C GLU A 439 21.81 -8.86 -6.42
N VAL A 440 21.16 -7.93 -7.14
CA VAL A 440 19.70 -7.81 -7.17
C VAL A 440 19.03 -9.11 -7.60
N ILE A 441 19.55 -9.74 -8.67
CA ILE A 441 19.02 -11.03 -9.15
C ILE A 441 19.25 -12.13 -8.10
N ARG A 442 20.41 -12.15 -7.46
CA ARG A 442 20.72 -13.13 -6.39
C ARG A 442 19.72 -13.02 -5.24
N VAL A 443 19.49 -11.80 -4.75
CA VAL A 443 18.57 -11.56 -3.63
C VAL A 443 17.12 -11.83 -4.03
N ASN A 444 16.69 -11.40 -5.22
CA ASN A 444 15.33 -11.63 -5.73
C ASN A 444 15.00 -13.11 -5.87
N PHE A 445 16.01 -13.97 -6.08
CA PHE A 445 15.83 -15.42 -6.14
C PHE A 445 15.52 -16.06 -4.78
N GLY A 446 15.80 -15.34 -3.69
CA GLY A 446 15.56 -15.82 -2.33
C GLY A 446 14.09 -15.92 -1.96
N PRO A 447 13.78 -16.60 -0.84
CA PRO A 447 12.43 -16.59 -0.27
C PRO A 447 11.92 -15.18 0.00
N GLY A 448 10.62 -14.95 -0.27
CA GLY A 448 10.01 -13.63 -0.10
C GLY A 448 10.08 -12.74 -1.34
N SER A 449 10.86 -13.15 -2.36
CA SER A 449 10.89 -12.51 -3.69
C SER A 449 11.10 -10.99 -3.67
N ALA A 450 11.80 -10.49 -2.66
CA ALA A 450 12.31 -9.13 -2.59
C ALA A 450 13.69 -9.07 -3.28
N PRO A 451 14.08 -7.92 -3.83
CA PRO A 451 13.30 -6.71 -4.05
C PRO A 451 12.40 -6.80 -5.28
N ALA A 452 11.37 -5.93 -5.35
CA ALA A 452 10.68 -5.65 -6.60
C ALA A 452 11.56 -4.74 -7.47
N MET A 453 11.50 -4.91 -8.79
CA MET A 453 12.36 -4.20 -9.73
C MET A 453 11.56 -3.21 -10.58
N TYR A 454 12.11 -2.03 -10.75
CA TYR A 454 11.50 -0.88 -11.44
C TYR A 454 12.40 -0.37 -12.54
N ASN A 455 11.83 -0.01 -13.68
CA ASN A 455 12.54 0.45 -14.86
C ASN A 455 12.56 1.97 -14.96
N ASP A 456 13.70 2.58 -14.71
CA ASP A 456 13.83 4.03 -14.73
C ASP A 456 13.44 4.66 -16.07
N GLU A 457 13.83 4.06 -17.21
CA GLU A 457 13.52 4.60 -18.54
C GLU A 457 12.01 4.76 -18.78
N THR A 458 11.23 3.78 -18.35
CA THR A 458 9.77 3.79 -18.56
C THR A 458 9.07 4.67 -17.53
N ILE A 459 9.50 4.61 -16.25
CA ILE A 459 8.86 5.36 -15.17
C ILE A 459 9.14 6.85 -15.28
N ILE A 460 10.40 7.24 -15.52
CA ILE A 460 10.77 8.65 -15.68
C ILE A 460 9.98 9.28 -16.82
N GLU A 461 9.89 8.61 -17.98
CA GLU A 461 9.09 9.11 -19.10
C GLU A 461 7.59 9.19 -18.75
N SER A 462 7.04 8.20 -18.05
CA SER A 462 5.65 8.20 -17.58
C SER A 462 5.36 9.38 -16.66
N MET A 463 6.24 9.66 -15.70
CA MET A 463 6.11 10.80 -14.79
C MET A 463 6.23 12.14 -15.52
N MET A 464 7.16 12.28 -16.46
CA MET A 464 7.27 13.48 -17.29
C MET A 464 6.00 13.76 -18.11
N ASN A 465 5.35 12.71 -18.62
CA ASN A 465 4.11 12.82 -19.38
C ASN A 465 2.94 13.43 -18.58
N VAL A 466 2.99 13.36 -17.26
CA VAL A 466 1.96 13.97 -16.38
C VAL A 466 2.44 15.24 -15.68
N GLY A 467 3.63 15.76 -16.05
CA GLY A 467 4.08 17.09 -15.68
C GLY A 467 5.16 17.18 -14.62
N TYR A 468 5.80 16.07 -14.22
CA TYR A 468 7.04 16.13 -13.41
C TYR A 468 8.19 16.71 -14.25
N SER A 469 9.08 17.48 -13.63
CA SER A 469 10.35 17.82 -14.26
C SER A 469 11.22 16.58 -14.45
N LEU A 470 12.15 16.59 -15.38
CA LEU A 470 13.08 15.47 -15.58
C LEU A 470 13.91 15.18 -14.33
N GLU A 471 14.37 16.22 -13.64
CA GLU A 471 15.14 16.12 -12.40
C GLU A 471 14.32 15.43 -11.31
N ASP A 472 13.08 15.88 -11.06
CA ASP A 472 12.22 15.31 -10.05
C ASP A 472 11.76 13.89 -10.41
N ALA A 473 11.51 13.62 -11.70
CA ALA A 473 11.19 12.28 -12.18
C ALA A 473 12.37 11.31 -12.01
N ARG A 474 13.63 11.76 -12.17
CA ARG A 474 14.81 10.95 -11.90
C ARG A 474 15.02 10.63 -10.43
N ASP A 475 14.49 11.45 -9.54
CA ASP A 475 14.57 11.23 -8.08
C ASP A 475 13.39 10.42 -7.54
N TYR A 476 12.59 9.80 -8.38
CA TYR A 476 11.39 9.11 -7.91
C TYR A 476 11.68 7.99 -6.89
N VAL A 477 10.72 7.80 -6.00
CA VAL A 477 10.54 6.59 -5.20
C VAL A 477 9.28 5.88 -5.68
N ALA A 478 9.23 4.56 -5.59
CA ALA A 478 7.98 3.82 -5.76
C ALA A 478 7.41 3.57 -4.37
N ILE A 479 6.38 4.32 -4.00
CA ILE A 479 5.73 4.22 -2.68
C ILE A 479 4.68 3.10 -2.67
N GLY A 480 4.29 2.69 -1.49
CA GLY A 480 3.24 1.70 -1.29
C GLY A 480 3.52 0.38 -1.98
N CYS A 481 2.71 0.10 -2.97
CA CYS A 481 2.86 -1.09 -3.79
C CYS A 481 3.79 -0.86 -4.98
N VAL A 482 3.54 0.20 -5.78
CA VAL A 482 4.24 0.41 -7.07
C VAL A 482 4.25 1.86 -7.55
N GLU A 483 3.75 2.83 -6.77
CA GLU A 483 3.39 4.17 -7.25
C GLU A 483 4.59 5.12 -7.29
N PRO A 484 5.05 5.55 -8.48
CA PRO A 484 6.16 6.48 -8.59
C PRO A 484 5.77 7.88 -8.10
N THR A 485 6.62 8.49 -7.28
CA THR A 485 6.43 9.85 -6.77
C THR A 485 7.76 10.54 -6.52
N ALA A 486 7.82 11.87 -6.60
CA ALA A 486 9.01 12.65 -6.23
C ALA A 486 9.01 12.88 -4.72
N PRO A 487 9.99 12.33 -3.95
CA PRO A 487 10.04 12.44 -2.50
C PRO A 487 10.22 13.90 -2.07
N GLY A 488 9.55 14.28 -1.00
CA GLY A 488 9.61 15.66 -0.47
C GLY A 488 9.00 16.73 -1.38
N LYS A 489 8.37 16.36 -2.50
CA LYS A 489 7.83 17.29 -3.49
C LYS A 489 6.38 17.02 -3.88
N THR A 490 5.90 15.84 -3.59
CA THR A 490 4.56 15.39 -3.97
C THR A 490 3.70 15.10 -2.75
N LEU A 491 2.54 15.73 -2.64
CA LEU A 491 1.41 15.12 -1.95
C LEU A 491 0.67 14.25 -2.97
N GLY A 492 1.01 12.97 -3.03
CA GLY A 492 0.35 12.02 -3.88
C GLY A 492 -0.61 11.19 -3.04
N SER A 493 -1.89 11.49 -3.10
CA SER A 493 -2.89 10.52 -2.69
C SER A 493 -2.93 9.41 -3.75
N THR A 494 -1.83 8.63 -3.84
CA THR A 494 -1.61 7.73 -4.97
C THR A 494 -2.45 6.45 -4.91
N ASP A 495 -3.09 6.17 -3.77
CA ASP A 495 -4.14 5.15 -3.62
C ASP A 495 -5.45 5.79 -3.12
N ALA A 496 -5.91 6.82 -3.81
CA ALA A 496 -7.14 7.52 -3.45
C ALA A 496 -8.37 6.59 -3.55
N GLY A 497 -8.38 5.67 -4.51
CA GLY A 497 -9.43 4.67 -4.63
C GLY A 497 -9.13 3.53 -5.59
N MET A 498 -9.81 2.41 -5.37
CA MET A 498 -9.81 1.24 -6.25
C MET A 498 -11.12 1.10 -7.01
N TYR A 499 -11.03 0.74 -8.28
CA TYR A 499 -12.15 0.66 -9.21
C TYR A 499 -12.33 -0.75 -9.76
N ASN A 500 -13.56 -1.29 -9.65
CA ASN A 500 -13.91 -2.61 -10.18
C ASN A 500 -14.29 -2.56 -11.66
N MET A 501 -13.33 -2.86 -12.54
CA MET A 501 -13.52 -2.80 -13.99
C MET A 501 -14.47 -3.86 -14.54
N ALA A 502 -14.51 -5.04 -13.90
CA ALA A 502 -15.33 -6.16 -14.38
C ALA A 502 -16.82 -5.93 -14.18
N LEU A 503 -17.20 -5.16 -13.14
CA LEU A 503 -18.60 -4.80 -12.94
C LEU A 503 -19.17 -3.98 -14.10
N ALA A 504 -18.36 -3.08 -14.69
CA ALA A 504 -18.79 -2.31 -15.86
C ALA A 504 -19.19 -3.18 -17.03
N LEU A 505 -18.48 -4.29 -17.26
CA LEU A 505 -18.83 -5.25 -18.31
C LEU A 505 -20.11 -6.03 -17.97
N GLU A 506 -20.27 -6.48 -16.72
CA GLU A 506 -21.50 -7.15 -16.28
C GLU A 506 -22.72 -6.25 -16.46
N MET A 507 -22.63 -4.98 -16.03
CA MET A 507 -23.68 -3.99 -16.21
C MET A 507 -23.95 -3.67 -17.69
N ALA A 508 -22.93 -3.64 -18.53
CA ALA A 508 -23.11 -3.41 -19.97
C ALA A 508 -23.91 -4.54 -20.63
N LEU A 509 -23.73 -5.77 -20.18
CA LEU A 509 -24.42 -6.96 -20.68
C LEU A 509 -25.78 -7.19 -20.02
N ASN A 510 -26.19 -6.38 -19.03
CA ASN A 510 -27.44 -6.55 -18.28
C ASN A 510 -28.14 -5.19 -17.98
N GLU A 511 -28.16 -4.28 -18.94
CA GLU A 511 -28.91 -3.02 -18.90
C GLU A 511 -28.62 -2.16 -17.65
N GLY A 512 -27.40 -2.24 -17.09
CA GLY A 512 -26.96 -1.47 -15.91
C GLY A 512 -27.22 -2.14 -14.57
N CYS A 513 -27.69 -3.41 -14.57
CA CYS A 513 -27.91 -4.22 -13.36
C CYS A 513 -26.85 -5.33 -13.26
N GLN A 514 -26.63 -5.86 -12.05
CA GLN A 514 -25.92 -7.14 -11.88
C GLN A 514 -26.80 -8.31 -12.35
N PHE A 515 -26.19 -9.41 -12.76
CA PHE A 515 -26.93 -10.65 -13.00
C PHE A 515 -27.59 -11.14 -11.70
N GLY A 516 -28.83 -11.62 -11.81
CA GLY A 516 -29.61 -12.09 -10.66
C GLY A 516 -30.15 -10.97 -9.75
N SER A 517 -30.01 -9.70 -10.14
CA SER A 517 -30.54 -8.56 -9.39
C SER A 517 -31.30 -7.60 -10.31
N ASP A 518 -32.43 -7.07 -9.85
CA ASP A 518 -33.15 -5.98 -10.51
C ASP A 518 -32.70 -4.60 -10.04
N ARG A 519 -31.69 -4.53 -9.15
CA ARG A 519 -31.13 -3.27 -8.65
C ARG A 519 -30.37 -2.57 -9.77
N GLN A 520 -30.85 -1.40 -10.17
CA GLN A 520 -30.15 -0.53 -11.11
C GLN A 520 -28.94 0.11 -10.42
N ILE A 521 -27.73 -0.35 -10.77
CA ILE A 521 -26.45 0.13 -10.23
C ILE A 521 -25.81 1.12 -11.20
N GLY A 522 -25.81 0.76 -12.49
CA GLY A 522 -25.28 1.58 -13.58
C GLY A 522 -26.37 2.31 -14.37
N VAL A 523 -25.96 2.90 -15.49
CA VAL A 523 -26.88 3.51 -16.44
C VAL A 523 -27.60 2.42 -17.25
N LYS A 524 -28.88 2.62 -17.55
CA LYS A 524 -29.60 1.70 -18.42
C LYS A 524 -29.01 1.77 -19.83
N THR A 525 -28.38 0.68 -20.26
CA THR A 525 -27.87 0.49 -21.62
C THR A 525 -28.86 -0.27 -22.49
N PRO A 526 -28.69 -0.31 -23.83
CA PRO A 526 -29.54 -1.10 -24.71
C PRO A 526 -29.50 -2.60 -24.32
N PRO A 527 -30.59 -3.36 -24.49
CA PRO A 527 -30.60 -4.78 -24.22
C PRO A 527 -29.67 -5.52 -25.20
N VAL A 528 -29.09 -6.63 -24.75
CA VAL A 528 -28.13 -7.42 -25.57
C VAL A 528 -28.75 -7.93 -26.87
N SER A 529 -30.08 -8.13 -26.93
CA SER A 529 -30.81 -8.50 -28.17
C SER A 529 -30.72 -7.45 -29.29
N SER A 530 -30.42 -6.21 -28.93
CA SER A 530 -30.23 -5.10 -29.90
C SER A 530 -28.78 -4.93 -30.34
N MET A 531 -27.80 -5.50 -29.64
CA MET A 531 -26.39 -5.37 -29.95
C MET A 531 -26.00 -6.34 -31.07
N LYS A 532 -25.55 -5.80 -32.18
CA LYS A 532 -25.25 -6.55 -33.41
C LYS A 532 -23.78 -6.61 -33.81
N SER A 533 -22.95 -5.86 -33.08
CA SER A 533 -21.50 -5.77 -33.34
C SER A 533 -20.72 -5.67 -32.02
N MET A 534 -19.40 -5.88 -32.10
CA MET A 534 -18.51 -5.59 -30.96
C MET A 534 -18.59 -4.12 -30.54
N ASP A 535 -18.74 -3.20 -31.51
CA ASP A 535 -18.84 -1.75 -31.20
C ASP A 535 -20.05 -1.45 -30.31
N ASP A 536 -21.18 -2.14 -30.49
CA ASP A 536 -22.36 -1.96 -29.61
C ASP A 536 -22.05 -2.39 -28.18
N VAL A 537 -21.30 -3.51 -27.99
CA VAL A 537 -20.86 -4.01 -26.69
C VAL A 537 -19.87 -3.02 -26.04
N LEU A 538 -18.91 -2.55 -26.84
CA LEU A 538 -17.92 -1.59 -26.37
C LEU A 538 -18.54 -0.26 -25.97
N ASP A 539 -19.51 0.24 -26.72
CA ASP A 539 -20.21 1.49 -26.38
C ASP A 539 -21.01 1.36 -25.10
N ALA A 540 -21.70 0.22 -24.89
CA ALA A 540 -22.36 -0.06 -23.63
C ALA A 540 -21.36 -0.15 -22.46
N TYR A 541 -20.21 -0.78 -22.64
CA TYR A 541 -19.14 -0.85 -21.64
C TYR A 541 -18.59 0.54 -21.28
N LYS A 542 -18.26 1.36 -22.29
CA LYS A 542 -17.76 2.75 -22.10
C LYS A 542 -18.74 3.61 -21.30
N VAL A 543 -20.06 3.44 -21.55
CA VAL A 543 -21.11 4.15 -20.80
C VAL A 543 -21.06 3.77 -19.32
N GLN A 544 -20.91 2.50 -19.00
CA GLN A 544 -20.83 2.04 -17.61
C GLN A 544 -19.55 2.49 -16.92
N VAL A 545 -18.39 2.40 -17.60
CA VAL A 545 -17.12 2.91 -17.08
C VAL A 545 -17.23 4.39 -16.75
N LYS A 546 -17.75 5.20 -17.67
CA LYS A 546 -17.94 6.64 -17.44
C LYS A 546 -18.85 6.93 -16.25
N HIS A 547 -19.90 6.15 -16.07
CA HIS A 547 -20.82 6.31 -14.94
C HIS A 547 -20.15 6.00 -13.61
N GLN A 548 -19.49 4.84 -13.50
CA GLN A 548 -18.82 4.43 -12.27
C GLN A 548 -17.69 5.37 -11.88
N LEU A 549 -16.83 5.74 -12.84
CA LEU A 549 -15.74 6.69 -12.60
C LEU A 549 -16.26 8.08 -12.25
N GLY A 550 -17.39 8.49 -12.81
CA GLY A 550 -18.05 9.76 -12.45
C GLY A 550 -18.53 9.76 -11.00
N LYS A 551 -19.09 8.65 -10.50
CA LYS A 551 -19.47 8.50 -9.08
C LYS A 551 -18.25 8.51 -8.16
N LEU A 552 -17.26 7.69 -8.48
CA LEU A 552 -15.99 7.63 -7.73
C LEU A 552 -15.36 9.03 -7.63
N HIS A 553 -15.27 9.74 -8.76
CA HIS A 553 -14.73 11.10 -8.80
C HIS A 553 -15.49 12.07 -7.90
N ALA A 554 -16.83 12.05 -7.98
CA ALA A 554 -17.66 12.94 -7.17
C ALA A 554 -17.49 12.71 -5.65
N ASP A 555 -17.42 11.45 -5.23
CA ASP A 555 -17.22 11.11 -3.81
C ASP A 555 -15.78 11.39 -3.38
N LEU A 556 -14.79 11.11 -4.24
CA LEU A 556 -13.39 11.42 -3.96
C LEU A 556 -13.15 12.92 -3.76
N GLN A 557 -13.77 13.78 -4.60
CA GLN A 557 -13.67 15.24 -4.41
C GLN A 557 -14.22 15.70 -3.05
N LYS A 558 -15.25 15.04 -2.52
CA LYS A 558 -15.77 15.34 -1.16
C LYS A 558 -14.76 14.96 -0.08
N CYS A 559 -14.12 13.80 -0.21
CA CYS A 559 -13.04 13.39 0.69
C CYS A 559 -11.86 14.37 0.64
N GLU A 560 -11.40 14.74 -0.55
CA GLU A 560 -10.31 15.71 -0.72
C GLU A 560 -10.64 17.07 -0.10
N GLN A 561 -11.89 17.56 -0.25
CA GLN A 561 -12.35 18.81 0.38
C GLN A 561 -12.40 18.71 1.90
N PHE A 562 -12.77 17.54 2.44
CA PHE A 562 -12.70 17.31 3.87
C PHE A 562 -11.27 17.45 4.39
N HIS A 563 -10.30 16.79 3.75
CA HIS A 563 -8.90 16.88 4.15
C HIS A 563 -8.37 18.33 4.08
N ALA A 564 -8.70 19.04 3.01
CA ALA A 564 -8.29 20.43 2.86
C ALA A 564 -8.85 21.36 3.95
N ARG A 565 -10.06 21.10 4.41
CA ARG A 565 -10.80 21.98 5.33
C ARG A 565 -10.68 21.56 6.79
N TYR A 566 -10.75 20.27 7.07
CA TYR A 566 -10.91 19.75 8.43
C TYR A 566 -9.71 18.92 8.94
N HIS A 567 -8.81 18.52 8.02
CA HIS A 567 -7.64 17.72 8.40
C HIS A 567 -6.36 18.18 7.68
N PRO A 568 -5.97 19.46 7.82
CA PRO A 568 -4.65 19.90 7.33
C PRO A 568 -3.52 19.16 8.07
N THR A 569 -2.35 19.07 7.42
CA THR A 569 -1.18 18.31 7.92
C THR A 569 0.06 19.21 7.99
N PRO A 570 0.18 20.12 8.98
CA PRO A 570 1.28 21.08 9.05
C PRO A 570 2.66 20.45 9.26
N LEU A 571 2.79 19.37 10.02
CA LEU A 571 4.06 18.64 10.20
C LEU A 571 4.51 18.03 8.87
N THR A 572 3.64 17.30 8.20
CA THR A 572 3.90 16.74 6.88
C THR A 572 4.22 17.84 5.86
N SER A 573 3.45 18.92 5.85
CA SER A 573 3.65 20.06 4.94
C SER A 573 5.01 20.73 5.09
N ALA A 574 5.56 20.77 6.30
CA ALA A 574 6.89 21.31 6.55
C ALA A 574 8.01 20.54 5.83
N THR A 575 7.75 19.27 5.49
CA THR A 575 8.70 18.40 4.78
C THR A 575 8.57 18.50 3.26
N LEU A 576 7.51 19.14 2.73
CA LEU A 576 7.20 19.15 1.30
C LEU A 576 7.56 20.50 0.66
N GLU A 577 8.31 20.46 -0.46
CA GLU A 577 8.62 21.62 -1.31
C GLU A 577 7.34 22.27 -1.83
N GLY A 578 7.29 23.58 -1.80
CA GLY A 578 6.16 24.42 -2.24
C GLY A 578 5.24 24.85 -1.09
N CYS A 579 5.08 24.04 -0.03
CA CYS A 579 4.16 24.36 1.06
C CYS A 579 4.56 25.61 1.85
N LEU A 580 5.81 25.71 2.26
CA LEU A 580 6.31 26.87 3.02
C LEU A 580 6.41 28.11 2.13
N GLU A 581 6.90 27.97 0.91
CA GLU A 581 7.04 29.04 -0.07
C GLU A 581 5.68 29.66 -0.44
N GLN A 582 4.65 28.86 -0.56
CA GLN A 582 3.29 29.32 -0.87
C GLN A 582 2.52 29.77 0.40
N GLY A 583 2.91 29.30 1.58
CA GLY A 583 2.16 29.47 2.82
C GLY A 583 0.83 28.70 2.79
N VAL A 584 0.85 27.49 2.21
CA VAL A 584 -0.34 26.66 1.96
C VAL A 584 -0.08 25.23 2.39
N CYS A 585 -1.01 24.66 3.14
CA CYS A 585 -0.93 23.25 3.56
C CYS A 585 -0.94 22.29 2.35
N SER A 586 -0.25 21.19 2.47
CA SER A 586 -0.19 20.13 1.45
C SER A 586 -1.58 19.63 1.04
N THR A 587 -2.49 19.42 2.00
CA THR A 587 -3.87 19.00 1.73
C THR A 587 -4.72 20.04 1.00
N GLN A 588 -4.24 21.28 0.93
CA GLN A 588 -4.83 22.42 0.21
C GLN A 588 -4.12 22.70 -1.11
N GLY A 589 -3.18 21.86 -1.53
CA GLY A 589 -2.45 22.00 -2.79
C GLY A 589 -1.14 22.77 -2.67
N GLY A 590 -0.58 22.93 -1.47
CA GLY A 590 0.69 23.64 -1.25
C GLY A 590 1.92 22.92 -1.76
N ALA A 591 1.88 21.61 -1.95
CA ALA A 591 3.01 20.85 -2.47
C ALA A 591 3.29 21.18 -3.95
N LYS A 592 4.52 20.98 -4.40
CA LYS A 592 4.92 21.19 -5.81
C LYS A 592 4.08 20.36 -6.77
N TYR A 593 3.78 19.12 -6.41
CA TYR A 593 2.94 18.19 -7.16
C TYR A 593 1.81 17.64 -6.28
N ASN A 594 0.59 17.58 -6.84
CA ASN A 594 -0.64 17.28 -6.08
C ASN A 594 -1.54 16.28 -6.83
N PHE A 595 -1.07 15.07 -7.07
CA PHE A 595 -1.80 14.05 -7.82
C PHE A 595 -2.73 13.22 -6.92
N SER A 596 -3.74 12.58 -7.54
CA SER A 596 -4.58 11.54 -6.92
C SER A 596 -4.56 10.30 -7.81
N GLY A 597 -4.24 9.13 -7.25
CA GLY A 597 -4.15 7.88 -7.98
C GLY A 597 -5.42 7.03 -7.86
N ILE A 598 -5.86 6.45 -8.98
CA ILE A 598 -6.97 5.49 -9.01
C ILE A 598 -6.45 4.17 -9.58
N GLN A 599 -6.80 3.06 -8.92
CA GLN A 599 -6.31 1.73 -9.26
C GLN A 599 -7.39 0.91 -9.97
N GLY A 600 -7.08 0.39 -11.17
CA GLY A 600 -7.99 -0.48 -11.92
C GLY A 600 -7.79 -1.95 -11.54
N THR A 601 -8.87 -2.63 -11.11
CA THR A 601 -8.83 -4.05 -10.74
C THR A 601 -9.72 -4.87 -11.67
N GLY A 602 -9.25 -6.05 -12.12
CA GLY A 602 -9.98 -6.96 -13.02
C GLY A 602 -9.75 -6.68 -14.51
N MET A 603 -8.68 -6.02 -14.88
CA MET A 603 -8.36 -5.67 -16.28
C MET A 603 -8.26 -6.90 -17.19
N ALA A 604 -7.56 -7.94 -16.76
CA ALA A 604 -7.42 -9.18 -17.56
C ALA A 604 -8.76 -9.90 -17.75
N VAL A 605 -9.64 -9.90 -16.74
CA VAL A 605 -11.00 -10.46 -16.87
C VAL A 605 -11.77 -9.76 -17.97
N VAL A 606 -11.72 -8.41 -18.01
CA VAL A 606 -12.42 -7.63 -19.04
C VAL A 606 -11.82 -7.90 -20.42
N ALA A 607 -10.50 -7.86 -20.56
CA ALA A 607 -9.81 -8.09 -21.83
C ALA A 607 -10.12 -9.48 -22.41
N ASP A 608 -9.98 -10.51 -21.61
CA ASP A 608 -10.24 -11.90 -21.99
C ASP A 608 -11.72 -12.14 -22.26
N SER A 609 -12.62 -11.42 -21.58
CA SER A 609 -14.08 -11.49 -21.80
C SER A 609 -14.48 -10.83 -23.12
N LEU A 610 -13.91 -9.67 -23.46
CA LEU A 610 -14.13 -9.03 -24.77
C LEU A 610 -13.63 -9.91 -25.91
N GLY A 611 -12.44 -10.53 -25.78
CA GLY A 611 -11.92 -11.50 -26.72
C GLY A 611 -12.82 -12.74 -26.85
N ALA A 612 -13.42 -13.19 -25.76
CA ALA A 612 -14.36 -14.31 -25.76
C ALA A 612 -15.69 -13.95 -26.45
N ILE A 613 -16.24 -12.77 -26.19
CA ILE A 613 -17.45 -12.27 -26.88
C ILE A 613 -17.18 -12.19 -28.39
N GLU A 614 -16.08 -11.53 -28.79
CA GLU A 614 -15.73 -11.42 -30.20
C GLU A 614 -15.63 -12.78 -30.88
N SER A 615 -14.87 -13.69 -30.27
CA SER A 615 -14.60 -15.01 -30.85
C SER A 615 -15.80 -15.95 -30.84
N ALA A 616 -16.62 -15.94 -29.78
CA ALA A 616 -17.75 -16.85 -29.66
C ALA A 616 -19.00 -16.37 -30.41
N VAL A 617 -19.29 -15.06 -30.34
CA VAL A 617 -20.53 -14.46 -30.82
C VAL A 617 -20.39 -13.89 -32.22
N PHE A 618 -19.41 -13.01 -32.45
CA PHE A 618 -19.37 -12.24 -33.69
C PHE A 618 -18.57 -12.95 -34.79
N GLU A 619 -17.48 -13.63 -34.50
CA GLU A 619 -16.68 -14.35 -35.47
C GLU A 619 -17.12 -15.82 -35.66
N GLY A 620 -17.06 -16.61 -34.56
CA GLY A 620 -17.36 -18.05 -34.56
C GLY A 620 -18.81 -18.37 -34.65
N LYS A 621 -19.68 -17.44 -34.21
CA LYS A 621 -21.16 -17.53 -34.25
C LYS A 621 -21.73 -18.85 -33.71
N TRP A 622 -21.05 -19.42 -32.68
CA TRP A 622 -21.53 -20.65 -32.07
C TRP A 622 -22.40 -20.38 -30.81
N LEU A 623 -22.51 -19.12 -30.42
CA LEU A 623 -23.49 -18.55 -29.49
C LEU A 623 -23.99 -17.22 -30.04
N THR A 624 -25.23 -16.86 -29.75
CA THR A 624 -25.71 -15.50 -29.81
C THR A 624 -25.31 -14.77 -28.52
N LEU A 625 -25.33 -13.43 -28.49
CA LEU A 625 -25.03 -12.67 -27.28
C LEU A 625 -26.08 -12.94 -26.18
N GLU A 626 -27.33 -13.13 -26.56
CA GLU A 626 -28.40 -13.50 -25.64
C GLU A 626 -28.17 -14.88 -24.99
N GLU A 627 -27.75 -15.88 -25.78
CA GLU A 627 -27.41 -17.22 -25.26
C GLU A 627 -26.21 -17.15 -24.32
N LEU A 628 -25.17 -16.37 -24.68
CA LEU A 628 -24.03 -16.17 -23.80
C LEU A 628 -24.45 -15.57 -22.47
N VAL A 629 -25.25 -14.50 -22.48
CA VAL A 629 -25.76 -13.87 -21.25
C VAL A 629 -26.64 -14.81 -20.43
N ALA A 630 -27.44 -15.65 -21.09
CA ALA A 630 -28.21 -16.70 -20.40
C ALA A 630 -27.30 -17.69 -19.66
N HIS A 631 -26.23 -18.14 -20.29
CA HIS A 631 -25.23 -19.00 -19.64
C HIS A 631 -24.48 -18.29 -18.48
N LEU A 632 -24.19 -16.99 -18.61
CA LEU A 632 -23.59 -16.21 -17.52
C LEU A 632 -24.53 -16.10 -16.32
N LYS A 633 -25.82 -15.84 -16.54
CA LYS A 633 -26.83 -15.78 -15.50
C LYS A 633 -27.04 -17.14 -14.80
N ASP A 634 -26.83 -18.24 -15.51
CA ASP A 634 -26.83 -19.61 -14.97
C ASP A 634 -25.45 -20.06 -14.46
N ASN A 635 -24.56 -19.10 -14.16
CA ASN A 635 -23.21 -19.32 -13.60
C ASN A 635 -22.37 -20.30 -14.42
N LEU A 636 -22.54 -20.32 -15.76
CA LEU A 636 -21.82 -21.21 -16.66
C LEU A 636 -21.94 -22.69 -16.23
N SER A 637 -23.15 -23.12 -15.86
CA SER A 637 -23.44 -24.50 -15.44
C SER A 637 -23.21 -25.53 -16.57
N ASP A 638 -23.36 -25.12 -17.84
CA ASP A 638 -22.98 -25.93 -19.01
C ASP A 638 -21.45 -26.01 -19.15
N GLU A 639 -20.88 -27.15 -18.75
CA GLU A 639 -19.44 -27.36 -18.78
C GLU A 639 -18.86 -27.40 -20.23
N VAL A 640 -19.69 -27.72 -21.24
CA VAL A 640 -19.21 -27.69 -22.64
C VAL A 640 -19.04 -26.24 -23.08
N VAL A 641 -20.00 -25.39 -22.82
CA VAL A 641 -19.93 -23.95 -23.11
C VAL A 641 -18.76 -23.33 -22.34
N ARG A 642 -18.68 -23.60 -21.02
CA ARG A 642 -17.60 -23.08 -20.16
C ARG A 642 -16.21 -23.48 -20.66
N THR A 643 -16.02 -24.77 -21.00
CA THR A 643 -14.75 -25.27 -21.48
C THR A 643 -14.36 -24.62 -22.83
N ARG A 644 -15.31 -24.38 -23.71
CA ARG A 644 -15.06 -23.67 -24.97
C ARG A 644 -14.69 -22.22 -24.73
N LEU A 645 -15.34 -21.50 -23.82
CA LEU A 645 -15.00 -20.12 -23.46
C LEU A 645 -13.60 -20.04 -22.82
N LYS A 646 -13.27 -20.97 -21.91
CA LYS A 646 -11.91 -21.10 -21.34
C LYS A 646 -10.84 -21.42 -22.37
N GLY A 647 -11.22 -22.12 -23.45
CA GLY A 647 -10.33 -22.50 -24.55
C GLY A 647 -10.03 -21.37 -25.53
N ILE A 648 -10.75 -20.26 -25.50
CA ILE A 648 -10.45 -19.09 -26.33
C ILE A 648 -9.13 -18.48 -25.90
N ASP A 649 -8.38 -17.95 -26.85
CA ASP A 649 -7.10 -17.30 -26.62
C ASP A 649 -7.16 -16.24 -25.50
N LYS A 650 -6.16 -16.25 -24.60
CA LYS A 650 -6.08 -15.40 -23.42
C LYS A 650 -4.80 -14.56 -23.45
N PHE A 651 -4.86 -13.40 -22.79
CA PHE A 651 -3.69 -12.58 -22.53
C PHE A 651 -2.58 -13.37 -21.81
N GLY A 652 -1.32 -12.98 -22.05
CA GLY A 652 -0.14 -13.61 -21.44
C GLY A 652 0.46 -14.78 -22.21
N ASN A 653 -0.02 -15.05 -23.46
CA ASN A 653 0.41 -16.17 -24.29
C ASN A 653 1.09 -15.77 -25.59
N ASP A 654 1.52 -14.52 -25.76
CA ASP A 654 2.09 -13.96 -27.00
C ASP A 654 1.15 -14.16 -28.19
N ILE A 655 -0.13 -13.91 -28.00
CA ILE A 655 -1.16 -14.01 -29.05
C ILE A 655 -1.62 -12.60 -29.38
N PRO A 656 -1.26 -12.04 -30.57
CA PRO A 656 -1.50 -10.64 -30.92
C PRO A 656 -2.94 -10.17 -30.72
N LYS A 657 -3.91 -11.03 -30.98
CA LYS A 657 -5.34 -10.72 -30.85
C LYS A 657 -5.76 -10.57 -29.36
N ALA A 658 -5.36 -11.50 -28.51
CA ALA A 658 -5.66 -11.44 -27.06
C ALA A 658 -4.93 -10.25 -26.40
N ASP A 659 -3.67 -10.04 -26.76
CA ASP A 659 -2.87 -8.93 -26.26
C ASP A 659 -3.42 -7.56 -26.71
N ALA A 660 -4.03 -7.49 -27.89
CA ALA A 660 -4.68 -6.27 -28.40
C ALA A 660 -5.90 -5.88 -27.54
N TRP A 661 -6.68 -6.86 -27.04
CA TRP A 661 -7.76 -6.56 -26.09
C TRP A 661 -7.24 -6.03 -24.77
N MET A 662 -6.18 -6.63 -24.22
CA MET A 662 -5.56 -6.11 -23.00
C MET A 662 -5.06 -4.67 -23.17
N LYS A 663 -4.40 -4.41 -24.30
CA LYS A 663 -3.98 -3.04 -24.63
C LYS A 663 -5.16 -2.09 -24.74
N TRP A 664 -6.24 -2.47 -25.41
CA TRP A 664 -7.42 -1.63 -25.57
C TRP A 664 -8.07 -1.30 -24.21
N VAL A 665 -8.23 -2.29 -23.33
CA VAL A 665 -8.79 -2.09 -21.98
C VAL A 665 -7.89 -1.16 -21.17
N GLY A 666 -6.58 -1.36 -21.20
CA GLY A 666 -5.61 -0.53 -20.50
C GLY A 666 -5.62 0.92 -21.00
N ASP A 667 -5.59 1.10 -22.33
CA ASP A 667 -5.65 2.44 -22.94
C ASP A 667 -6.96 3.15 -22.58
N HIS A 668 -8.10 2.47 -22.71
CA HIS A 668 -9.41 3.04 -22.39
C HIS A 668 -9.53 3.42 -20.91
N TYR A 669 -9.04 2.59 -20.01
CA TYR A 669 -9.02 2.87 -18.59
C TYR A 669 -8.16 4.10 -18.26
N SER A 670 -6.92 4.14 -18.73
CA SER A 670 -6.02 5.28 -18.49
C SER A 670 -6.60 6.58 -19.06
N ASP A 671 -7.09 6.55 -20.30
CA ASP A 671 -7.70 7.73 -20.95
C ASP A 671 -8.96 8.19 -20.17
N SER A 672 -9.74 7.26 -19.61
CA SER A 672 -10.93 7.58 -18.79
C SER A 672 -10.57 8.23 -17.46
N ILE A 673 -9.49 7.79 -16.79
CA ILE A 673 -8.99 8.41 -15.57
C ILE A 673 -8.49 9.84 -15.86
N HIS A 674 -7.66 10.02 -16.88
CA HIS A 674 -7.18 11.36 -17.25
C HIS A 674 -8.31 12.31 -17.63
N ALA A 675 -9.40 11.80 -18.20
CA ALA A 675 -10.58 12.58 -18.55
C ALA A 675 -11.38 13.09 -17.34
N LEU A 676 -11.13 12.62 -16.13
CA LEU A 676 -11.73 13.17 -14.90
C LEU A 676 -11.26 14.60 -14.61
N GLY A 677 -10.11 15.00 -15.15
CA GLY A 677 -9.60 16.36 -15.05
C GLY A 677 -8.74 16.56 -13.79
N LYS A 678 -8.94 17.69 -13.10
CA LYS A 678 -8.15 18.06 -11.93
C LYS A 678 -8.84 17.66 -10.64
N ASN A 679 -8.03 17.25 -9.67
CA ASN A 679 -8.46 17.07 -8.30
C ASN A 679 -8.61 18.43 -7.58
N THR A 680 -9.10 18.43 -6.35
CA THR A 680 -9.37 19.67 -5.59
C THR A 680 -8.10 20.41 -5.17
N ARG A 681 -6.94 19.75 -5.20
CA ARG A 681 -5.61 20.30 -4.91
C ARG A 681 -4.93 20.88 -6.18
N GLY A 682 -5.59 20.84 -7.34
CA GLY A 682 -5.10 21.36 -8.61
C GLY A 682 -4.25 20.39 -9.44
N GLY A 683 -3.97 19.20 -8.94
CA GLY A 683 -3.30 18.12 -9.67
C GLY A 683 -4.23 17.33 -10.57
N GLN A 684 -3.70 16.28 -11.22
CA GLN A 684 -4.46 15.38 -12.09
C GLN A 684 -4.80 14.07 -11.36
N TYR A 685 -5.80 13.36 -11.88
CA TYR A 685 -6.00 11.95 -11.54
C TYR A 685 -5.10 11.08 -12.42
N LEU A 686 -4.39 10.14 -11.79
CA LEU A 686 -3.45 9.25 -12.46
C LEU A 686 -3.96 7.81 -12.45
N ALA A 687 -3.79 7.11 -13.56
CA ALA A 687 -4.11 5.71 -13.66
C ALA A 687 -2.99 4.84 -13.10
N GLY A 688 -3.35 3.88 -12.25
CA GLY A 688 -2.50 2.81 -11.78
C GLY A 688 -3.20 1.46 -11.86
N VAL A 689 -2.43 0.38 -11.77
CA VAL A 689 -2.97 -0.98 -11.83
C VAL A 689 -2.26 -1.87 -10.82
N TYR A 690 -2.77 -1.87 -9.63
CA TYR A 690 -2.48 -2.85 -8.58
C TYR A 690 -3.75 -3.09 -7.76
N SER A 691 -3.76 -4.01 -6.83
CA SER A 691 -5.00 -4.42 -6.22
C SER A 691 -4.92 -4.66 -4.70
N ASN A 692 -3.74 -4.55 -4.07
CA ASN A 692 -3.56 -5.09 -2.72
C ASN A 692 -4.14 -6.52 -2.63
N THR A 693 -5.16 -6.76 -1.83
CA THR A 693 -5.97 -8.00 -1.85
C THR A 693 -7.38 -7.79 -2.42
N SER A 694 -7.73 -6.58 -2.89
CA SER A 694 -9.07 -6.26 -3.39
C SER A 694 -9.49 -7.05 -4.64
N HIS A 695 -8.56 -7.64 -5.39
CA HIS A 695 -8.88 -8.52 -6.52
C HIS A 695 -9.61 -9.80 -6.08
N THR A 696 -9.39 -10.30 -4.87
CA THR A 696 -10.15 -11.40 -4.30
C THR A 696 -11.55 -10.94 -3.92
N HIS A 697 -11.65 -9.80 -3.24
CA HIS A 697 -12.92 -9.22 -2.82
C HIS A 697 -13.81 -8.85 -4.02
N PHE A 698 -13.32 -8.04 -4.95
CA PHE A 698 -14.08 -7.67 -6.15
C PHE A 698 -14.48 -8.89 -6.99
N GLY A 699 -13.57 -9.87 -7.14
CA GLY A 699 -13.88 -11.13 -7.81
C GLY A 699 -15.02 -11.88 -7.12
N GLY A 700 -15.01 -11.92 -5.80
CA GLY A 700 -16.04 -12.53 -4.98
C GLY A 700 -17.45 -11.94 -5.20
N LEU A 701 -17.52 -10.65 -5.56
CA LEU A 701 -18.77 -9.91 -5.75
C LEU A 701 -19.32 -9.97 -7.18
N ILE A 702 -18.55 -10.42 -8.16
CA ILE A 702 -18.92 -10.41 -9.58
C ILE A 702 -19.43 -11.80 -10.01
N ASN A 703 -20.50 -11.78 -10.81
CA ASN A 703 -21.08 -12.98 -11.40
C ASN A 703 -20.16 -13.60 -12.47
N ALA A 704 -20.59 -14.68 -13.12
CA ALA A 704 -19.84 -15.33 -14.17
C ALA A 704 -19.51 -14.36 -15.32
N THR A 705 -18.32 -14.52 -15.91
CA THR A 705 -17.82 -13.64 -16.96
C THR A 705 -17.54 -14.41 -18.27
N PRO A 706 -17.60 -13.72 -19.44
CA PRO A 706 -17.47 -14.37 -20.74
C PRO A 706 -16.15 -15.12 -20.98
N ASN A 707 -15.07 -14.80 -20.24
CA ASN A 707 -13.80 -15.53 -20.31
C ASN A 707 -13.85 -16.96 -19.74
N GLY A 708 -15.02 -17.37 -19.15
CA GLY A 708 -15.22 -18.68 -18.56
C GLY A 708 -15.05 -18.75 -17.04
N ARG A 709 -14.86 -17.60 -16.36
CA ARG A 709 -14.82 -17.46 -14.91
C ARG A 709 -16.24 -17.61 -14.34
N ARG A 710 -16.40 -18.31 -13.23
CA ARG A 710 -17.66 -18.42 -12.48
C ARG A 710 -17.83 -17.30 -11.46
N ALA A 711 -19.04 -17.11 -11.00
CA ALA A 711 -19.35 -16.21 -9.90
C ALA A 711 -18.52 -16.55 -8.67
N GLY A 712 -17.99 -15.54 -8.01
CA GLY A 712 -17.20 -15.69 -6.78
C GLY A 712 -15.74 -16.12 -6.98
N GLU A 713 -15.31 -16.52 -8.18
CA GLU A 713 -13.88 -16.77 -8.44
C GLU A 713 -13.10 -15.43 -8.41
N THR A 714 -11.88 -15.46 -7.87
CA THR A 714 -11.02 -14.27 -7.75
C THR A 714 -10.54 -13.76 -9.10
N PHE A 715 -10.16 -12.47 -9.19
CA PHE A 715 -9.46 -11.92 -10.35
C PHE A 715 -7.96 -12.15 -10.23
N ALA A 716 -7.23 -11.89 -11.31
CA ALA A 716 -5.78 -11.78 -11.26
C ALA A 716 -5.34 -10.53 -10.49
N SER A 717 -4.20 -10.62 -9.82
CA SER A 717 -3.58 -9.52 -9.11
C SER A 717 -2.91 -8.54 -10.07
N GLY A 718 -3.28 -7.28 -10.04
CA GLY A 718 -2.64 -6.22 -10.80
C GLY A 718 -2.70 -6.41 -12.31
N PHE A 719 -1.57 -6.17 -12.98
CA PHE A 719 -1.41 -6.29 -14.44
C PHE A 719 -0.91 -7.68 -14.85
N ALA A 720 -1.52 -8.73 -14.35
CA ALA A 720 -1.16 -10.12 -14.63
C ALA A 720 -2.27 -10.83 -15.45
N PRO A 721 -1.95 -11.90 -16.19
CA PRO A 721 -2.95 -12.79 -16.76
C PRO A 721 -3.81 -13.42 -15.68
N GLU A 722 -5.05 -13.80 -16.03
CA GLU A 722 -5.91 -14.59 -15.15
C GLU A 722 -5.21 -15.89 -14.71
N ASN A 723 -5.49 -16.31 -13.48
CA ASN A 723 -4.84 -17.46 -12.88
C ASN A 723 -4.99 -18.71 -13.76
N GLY A 724 -3.86 -19.29 -14.18
CA GLY A 724 -3.81 -20.44 -15.09
C GLY A 724 -4.05 -20.15 -16.57
N ALA A 725 -4.14 -18.88 -16.98
CA ALA A 725 -4.31 -18.49 -18.37
C ALA A 725 -2.98 -18.49 -19.17
N ASP A 726 -1.85 -18.16 -18.56
CA ASP A 726 -0.51 -18.06 -19.13
C ASP A 726 0.15 -19.45 -19.32
N LYS A 727 -0.22 -20.14 -20.40
CA LYS A 727 0.15 -21.54 -20.64
C LYS A 727 1.43 -21.72 -21.48
N ARG A 728 1.93 -20.63 -22.11
CA ARG A 728 3.07 -20.69 -23.04
C ARG A 728 4.42 -20.30 -22.39
N GLY A 729 4.43 -20.17 -21.05
CA GLY A 729 5.64 -19.92 -20.27
C GLY A 729 6.06 -18.44 -20.20
N SER A 730 7.08 -18.17 -19.39
CA SER A 730 7.50 -16.83 -19.01
C SER A 730 7.89 -15.93 -20.18
N THR A 731 8.52 -16.48 -21.23
CA THR A 731 8.90 -15.69 -22.44
C THR A 731 7.68 -15.18 -23.20
N ALA A 732 6.64 -16.01 -23.35
CA ALA A 732 5.40 -15.59 -23.99
C ALA A 732 4.68 -14.54 -23.15
N LEU A 733 4.67 -14.70 -21.82
CA LEU A 733 4.12 -13.73 -20.90
C LEU A 733 4.81 -12.36 -21.02
N ILE A 734 6.15 -12.34 -21.01
CA ILE A 734 6.94 -11.10 -21.20
C ILE A 734 6.64 -10.45 -22.57
N ASN A 735 6.51 -11.24 -23.64
CA ASN A 735 6.16 -10.70 -24.94
C ASN A 735 4.75 -10.05 -24.95
N SER A 736 3.77 -10.67 -24.31
CA SER A 736 2.43 -10.09 -24.14
C SER A 736 2.48 -8.78 -23.33
N MET A 737 3.20 -8.77 -22.20
CA MET A 737 3.39 -7.57 -21.37
C MET A 737 4.03 -6.42 -22.16
N ASN A 738 5.05 -6.68 -22.96
CA ASN A 738 5.72 -5.66 -23.77
C ASN A 738 4.90 -5.11 -24.97
N ARG A 739 3.65 -5.53 -25.15
CA ARG A 739 2.69 -4.92 -26.09
C ARG A 739 1.89 -3.78 -25.47
N ILE A 740 1.97 -3.64 -24.16
CA ILE A 740 1.26 -2.61 -23.39
C ILE A 740 2.10 -1.33 -23.34
N ASP A 741 1.44 -0.18 -23.48
CA ASP A 741 2.07 1.12 -23.31
C ASP A 741 2.04 1.54 -21.84
N PHE A 742 3.04 1.10 -21.09
CA PHE A 742 3.11 1.39 -19.65
C PHE A 742 3.35 2.87 -19.31
N LYS A 743 3.77 3.69 -20.24
CA LYS A 743 3.96 5.13 -20.05
C LYS A 743 2.65 5.87 -19.79
N LYS A 744 1.51 5.24 -20.05
CA LYS A 744 0.18 5.76 -19.71
C LYS A 744 -0.20 5.56 -18.23
N PHE A 745 0.56 4.78 -17.47
CA PHE A 745 0.23 4.42 -16.09
C PHE A 745 1.18 5.11 -15.11
N ALA A 746 1.11 6.44 -15.05
CA ALA A 746 2.00 7.23 -14.20
C ALA A 746 1.84 6.97 -12.69
N ASN A 747 0.73 6.33 -12.29
CA ASN A 747 0.53 5.86 -10.92
C ASN A 747 1.02 4.41 -10.70
N GLY A 748 1.82 3.87 -11.62
CA GLY A 748 2.47 2.58 -11.50
C GLY A 748 1.61 1.38 -11.86
N ILE A 749 2.27 0.26 -12.08
CA ILE A 749 1.63 -1.03 -12.32
C ILE A 749 2.30 -2.12 -11.48
N ASN A 750 1.54 -3.13 -11.14
CA ASN A 750 2.03 -4.34 -10.49
C ASN A 750 2.02 -5.50 -11.50
N PHE A 751 3.21 -5.96 -11.89
CA PHE A 751 3.35 -7.18 -12.67
C PHE A 751 3.88 -8.32 -11.82
N ASN A 752 2.98 -9.20 -11.40
CA ASN A 752 3.31 -10.42 -10.68
C ASN A 752 3.64 -11.56 -11.65
N ILE A 753 4.82 -12.17 -11.49
CA ILE A 753 5.19 -13.41 -12.17
C ILE A 753 5.51 -14.49 -11.13
N LYS A 754 4.90 -15.66 -11.25
CA LYS A 754 5.25 -16.83 -10.44
C LYS A 754 6.18 -17.75 -11.23
N LEU A 755 7.33 -18.04 -10.65
CA LEU A 755 8.38 -18.84 -11.25
C LEU A 755 8.62 -20.09 -10.42
N ASP A 756 8.80 -21.22 -11.08
CA ASP A 756 9.19 -22.48 -10.43
C ASP A 756 10.64 -22.39 -9.97
N ALA A 757 10.86 -22.19 -8.67
CA ALA A 757 12.20 -22.05 -8.11
C ALA A 757 13.14 -23.18 -8.53
N SER A 758 12.65 -24.43 -8.59
CA SER A 758 13.47 -25.59 -8.98
C SER A 758 14.02 -25.54 -10.40
N SER A 759 13.32 -24.81 -11.29
CA SER A 759 13.74 -24.64 -12.70
C SER A 759 14.82 -23.58 -12.87
N TYR A 760 14.94 -22.63 -11.91
CA TYR A 760 15.88 -21.52 -11.96
C TYR A 760 17.03 -21.63 -10.94
N ASP A 761 17.02 -22.64 -10.07
CA ASP A 761 18.04 -22.82 -9.02
C ASP A 761 19.33 -23.44 -9.56
N CYS A 762 19.91 -22.76 -10.53
CA CYS A 762 21.24 -23.02 -11.06
C CYS A 762 21.78 -21.71 -11.68
N ASP A 763 23.09 -21.62 -11.91
CA ASP A 763 23.72 -20.40 -12.46
C ASP A 763 23.13 -20.02 -13.81
N ASP A 764 22.88 -21.00 -14.69
CA ASP A 764 22.24 -20.79 -15.99
C ASP A 764 20.80 -20.28 -15.83
N GLY A 765 20.06 -20.82 -14.87
CA GLY A 765 18.69 -20.38 -14.56
C GLY A 765 18.64 -18.94 -14.04
N LYS A 766 19.52 -18.58 -13.11
CA LYS A 766 19.64 -17.20 -12.59
C LYS A 766 20.05 -16.22 -13.70
N SER A 767 21.00 -16.63 -14.55
CA SER A 767 21.42 -15.85 -15.71
C SER A 767 20.30 -15.66 -16.73
N ALA A 768 19.50 -16.70 -16.97
CA ALA A 768 18.34 -16.63 -17.85
C ALA A 768 17.26 -15.68 -17.29
N LEU A 769 16.99 -15.75 -15.99
CA LEU A 769 16.07 -14.84 -15.32
C LEU A 769 16.51 -13.39 -15.45
N GLY A 770 17.77 -13.09 -15.12
CA GLY A 770 18.34 -11.76 -15.29
C GLY A 770 18.28 -11.27 -16.74
N SER A 771 18.55 -12.15 -17.71
CA SER A 771 18.42 -11.80 -19.13
C SER A 771 16.97 -11.52 -19.53
N MET A 772 16.02 -12.27 -19.01
CA MET A 772 14.59 -12.08 -19.26
C MET A 772 14.12 -10.72 -18.73
N TYR A 773 14.51 -10.32 -17.54
CA TYR A 773 14.18 -9.00 -16.98
C TYR A 773 14.83 -7.86 -17.78
N LYS A 774 16.09 -8.02 -18.22
CA LYS A 774 16.73 -7.02 -19.11
C LYS A 774 15.97 -6.85 -20.42
N VAL A 775 15.49 -7.93 -21.03
CA VAL A 775 14.69 -7.87 -22.27
C VAL A 775 13.34 -7.19 -22.00
N TYR A 776 12.70 -7.51 -20.88
CA TYR A 776 11.45 -6.89 -20.46
C TYR A 776 11.59 -5.37 -20.34
N PHE A 777 12.59 -4.92 -19.58
CA PHE A 777 12.85 -3.50 -19.35
C PHE A 777 13.30 -2.76 -20.62
N LYS A 778 14.18 -3.37 -21.41
CA LYS A 778 14.62 -2.80 -22.69
C LYS A 778 13.44 -2.57 -23.67
N ARG A 779 12.35 -3.31 -23.52
CA ARG A 779 11.11 -3.16 -24.30
C ARG A 779 10.05 -2.36 -23.57
N HIS A 780 10.46 -1.46 -22.67
CA HIS A 780 9.61 -0.56 -21.92
C HIS A 780 8.67 -1.23 -20.90
N GLY A 781 9.02 -2.42 -20.40
CA GLY A 781 8.39 -2.95 -19.18
C GLY A 781 8.60 -1.98 -18.02
N MET A 782 7.61 -1.78 -17.15
CA MET A 782 7.66 -0.78 -16.09
C MET A 782 8.17 -1.34 -14.76
N GLN A 783 7.58 -2.43 -14.32
CA GLN A 783 7.84 -3.05 -13.01
C GLN A 783 7.72 -4.57 -13.13
N VAL A 784 8.48 -5.32 -12.35
CA VAL A 784 8.30 -6.75 -12.20
C VAL A 784 8.62 -7.21 -10.78
N GLN A 785 7.82 -8.10 -10.27
CA GLN A 785 8.05 -8.82 -9.03
C GLN A 785 7.74 -10.30 -9.22
N ALA A 786 8.62 -11.15 -8.69
CA ALA A 786 8.49 -12.59 -8.84
C ALA A 786 8.08 -13.25 -7.52
N ASN A 787 7.35 -14.34 -7.58
CA ASN A 787 7.22 -15.29 -6.48
C ASN A 787 7.99 -16.56 -6.84
N MET A 788 9.04 -16.86 -6.06
CA MET A 788 9.94 -18.01 -6.23
C MET A 788 9.60 -19.07 -5.16
N LEU A 789 8.39 -19.63 -5.21
CA LEU A 789 7.92 -20.57 -4.19
C LEU A 789 7.42 -21.87 -4.81
N ASP A 790 7.65 -22.99 -4.10
CA ASP A 790 7.02 -24.25 -4.42
C ASP A 790 5.56 -24.25 -3.92
N PRO A 791 4.57 -24.52 -4.80
CA PRO A 791 3.17 -24.65 -4.39
C PRO A 791 2.93 -25.62 -3.23
N LYS A 792 3.78 -26.64 -3.07
CA LYS A 792 3.67 -27.60 -1.96
C LYS A 792 3.94 -26.96 -0.60
N ILE A 793 4.91 -26.04 -0.53
CA ILE A 793 5.22 -25.30 0.70
C ILE A 793 4.03 -24.39 1.09
N LEU A 794 3.41 -23.74 0.10
CA LEU A 794 2.22 -22.92 0.33
C LEU A 794 1.03 -23.74 0.84
N ILE A 795 0.81 -24.93 0.28
CA ILE A 795 -0.24 -25.84 0.74
C ILE A 795 0.07 -26.33 2.16
N GLU A 796 1.33 -26.71 2.44
CA GLU A 796 1.75 -27.11 3.77
C GLU A 796 1.59 -25.99 4.80
N ALA A 797 1.95 -24.74 4.44
CA ALA A 797 1.81 -23.58 5.32
C ALA A 797 0.33 -23.25 5.59
N ARG A 798 -0.57 -23.42 4.60
CA ARG A 798 -1.99 -23.27 4.81
C ARG A 798 -2.57 -24.31 5.75
N ASP A 799 -2.16 -25.58 5.57
CA ASP A 799 -2.70 -26.72 6.31
C ASP A 799 -2.05 -26.87 7.71
N ASN A 800 -0.81 -26.37 7.90
CA ASN A 800 -0.02 -26.44 9.13
C ASN A 800 0.76 -25.13 9.34
N PRO A 801 0.10 -24.02 9.67
CA PRO A 801 0.69 -22.68 9.72
C PRO A 801 1.85 -22.56 10.72
N GLU A 802 1.85 -23.35 11.79
CA GLU A 802 2.89 -23.38 12.81
C GLU A 802 4.25 -23.87 12.29
N LEU A 803 4.29 -24.61 11.18
CA LEU A 803 5.53 -25.06 10.55
C LEU A 803 6.20 -23.95 9.73
N HIS A 804 5.44 -22.95 9.32
CA HIS A 804 5.90 -21.86 8.45
C HIS A 804 5.44 -20.48 8.97
N PRO A 805 5.74 -20.10 10.23
CA PRO A 805 5.17 -18.89 10.86
C PRO A 805 5.52 -17.61 10.12
N ASN A 806 6.71 -17.53 9.51
CA ASN A 806 7.25 -16.34 8.86
C ASN A 806 7.47 -16.58 7.35
N LEU A 807 6.62 -17.40 6.71
CA LEU A 807 6.69 -17.61 5.26
C LEU A 807 6.31 -16.33 4.53
N LEU A 808 7.29 -15.61 4.04
CA LEU A 808 7.09 -14.36 3.33
C LEU A 808 6.74 -14.61 1.86
N ILE A 809 5.71 -13.96 1.38
CA ILE A 809 5.28 -14.04 -0.02
C ILE A 809 5.03 -12.65 -0.60
N ARG A 810 5.10 -12.55 -1.93
CA ARG A 810 4.73 -11.35 -2.64
C ARG A 810 3.25 -11.40 -3.04
N VAL A 811 2.47 -10.43 -2.57
CA VAL A 811 1.01 -10.38 -2.77
C VAL A 811 0.67 -9.60 -4.05
N SER A 812 0.65 -8.28 -3.98
CA SER A 812 0.30 -7.38 -5.06
C SER A 812 0.99 -6.03 -4.85
N GLY A 813 2.28 -5.96 -5.18
CA GLY A 813 3.12 -4.78 -4.94
C GLY A 813 3.79 -4.74 -3.56
N TYR A 814 3.45 -5.65 -2.65
CA TYR A 814 4.00 -5.72 -1.30
C TYR A 814 4.23 -7.16 -0.84
N SER A 815 4.97 -7.34 0.25
CA SER A 815 5.20 -8.63 0.89
C SER A 815 4.39 -8.74 2.18
N ALA A 816 3.88 -9.94 2.45
CA ALA A 816 3.19 -10.27 3.70
C ALA A 816 3.59 -11.68 4.15
N TYR A 817 3.42 -11.98 5.43
CA TYR A 817 3.47 -13.37 5.87
C TYR A 817 2.23 -14.12 5.36
N PHE A 818 2.45 -15.28 4.78
CA PHE A 818 1.38 -16.09 4.17
C PHE A 818 0.24 -16.37 5.14
N ASN A 819 0.58 -16.60 6.41
CA ASN A 819 -0.38 -16.90 7.48
C ASN A 819 -1.20 -15.68 7.92
N ASP A 820 -0.76 -14.45 7.59
CA ASP A 820 -1.49 -13.21 7.88
C ASP A 820 -2.55 -12.89 6.81
N LEU A 821 -2.60 -13.68 5.73
CA LEU A 821 -3.58 -13.51 4.66
C LEU A 821 -4.89 -14.26 4.94
N SER A 822 -6.00 -13.77 4.36
CA SER A 822 -7.26 -14.51 4.41
C SER A 822 -7.16 -15.84 3.66
N PRO A 823 -7.99 -16.85 4.01
CA PRO A 823 -8.00 -18.13 3.30
C PRO A 823 -8.20 -17.98 1.79
N GLU A 824 -9.05 -17.05 1.36
CA GLU A 824 -9.33 -16.77 -0.06
C GLU A 824 -8.06 -16.23 -0.76
N MET A 825 -7.30 -15.38 -0.07
CA MET A 825 -6.05 -14.85 -0.60
C MET A 825 -4.94 -15.91 -0.63
N GLN A 826 -4.88 -16.78 0.37
CA GLN A 826 -3.97 -17.93 0.39
C GLN A 826 -4.24 -18.87 -0.80
N ASP A 827 -5.50 -19.20 -1.04
CA ASP A 827 -5.92 -20.03 -2.17
C ASP A 827 -5.63 -19.35 -3.52
N GLU A 828 -5.80 -18.03 -3.61
CA GLU A 828 -5.45 -17.26 -4.80
C GLU A 828 -3.94 -17.38 -5.09
N VAL A 829 -3.08 -17.14 -4.10
CA VAL A 829 -1.62 -17.24 -4.26
C VAL A 829 -1.19 -18.65 -4.67
N ILE A 830 -1.79 -19.70 -4.09
CA ILE A 830 -1.54 -21.10 -4.48
C ILE A 830 -1.94 -21.34 -5.94
N SER A 831 -3.06 -20.75 -6.38
CA SER A 831 -3.63 -20.95 -7.73
C SER A 831 -2.89 -20.26 -8.85
N ARG A 832 -2.00 -19.29 -8.56
CA ARG A 832 -1.21 -18.56 -9.57
C ARG A 832 -0.40 -19.52 -10.42
N SER A 833 -0.29 -19.27 -11.72
CA SER A 833 0.50 -20.09 -12.64
C SER A 833 1.97 -20.12 -12.24
N SER A 834 2.58 -21.31 -12.31
CA SER A 834 4.01 -21.49 -12.04
C SER A 834 4.76 -21.69 -13.34
N ASN A 835 5.46 -20.66 -13.78
CA ASN A 835 6.21 -20.67 -15.03
C ASN A 835 7.57 -21.37 -14.87
N LYS A 836 7.89 -22.30 -15.79
CA LYS A 836 9.13 -23.08 -15.79
C LYS A 836 10.16 -22.52 -16.77
N CYS A 837 11.42 -22.68 -16.40
CA CYS A 837 12.51 -22.45 -17.35
C CYS A 837 12.59 -23.62 -18.36
N TRP A 838 12.59 -23.31 -19.65
CA TRP A 838 12.62 -24.31 -20.74
C TRP A 838 14.04 -24.72 -21.15
N MET A 839 15.06 -24.41 -20.36
CA MET A 839 16.45 -24.76 -20.66
C MET A 839 16.87 -26.19 -20.28
N ARG A 840 15.88 -27.10 -20.10
CA ARG A 840 16.12 -28.53 -19.92
C ARG A 840 15.51 -29.34 -21.03
#